data_71cb31fbe1c8808107a9462ff22a62c5
#
_entry.id   71cb31fbe1c8808107a9462ff22a62c5
#
_cell.length_a   1.000
_cell.length_b   1.000
_cell.length_c   1.000
_cell.angle_alpha   90.00
_cell.angle_beta   90.00
_cell.angle_gamma   90.00
#
_symmetry.space_group_name_H-M   'P 1'
#
loop_
_entity.id
_entity.type
_entity.pdbx_description
1 polymer ?
#
loop_
_entity_poly.entity_id
_entity_poly.type
_entity_poly.pdbx_seq_one_letter_code
_entity_poly.pdbx_strand_id
1 'polypeptide(L)'
;MSDDSGTPPSRDWLLGPEMLFGAAGDPRKKPRRRPTGADAPDAGSSGFEYGGDELPSGYLSPGARKEQLRRRDYRRRSRRAPLPYAELHAASAFSFLDGASQPEDLVARAAELDLPAVALLDRNGLYGAPRFHKAAAEAGIKALVGAEVRVAGNWGQVQIGNWGQVQIARRAHELGRRDIASNLYLSPIPRRLSDDPASHSRLTLLVGSRQGYRNLCRLITAGARDRPKGEGRVDPGLLAAHAEGLWCLTGSDEGPVARALEHGGPDAAEELLARLADTFDGRLRVELQRHRLRNEEHRNRALVDLARRLDLPLLATNGVRYAKPSDKPLHDVMTSIRTHVPIDDAGGLLAAQRERHLKSAAEMARLFADLPEAVAASRELVEELDFTLADLGYRFPDYPLPPGETPISYLRHVTWNAARARFRPLTARAQAQIEKELAMIEKLDLAGYFLIVWDLVRFCQREEIMVQGRGSAANSAVCYALSITAVDPVKMELLFERFLSEERGEWPDIDLDLPSGDQREKVIQYVYRRYGPHGAAMTANVITYRDRSAIREVAKALGYSSDQVDKLAKQLGTWGYDVSRGDPKSIAEELTRAGFDPADERIRLFVTMWRRLRNMPRHLGQHSGGMVIAAGRLDEVVPLEPAAMEGRVVVQWDNDDCADLGIIKVDLLGLGMLQALEEAIPVIRTHEGVDVDLAHLPPDDPETYRMLRAADT
;
A
#
# COMPACT_ATOMS: atom_id res chain seq x y z
N MET A 1 -9.06 26.35 52.83
CA MET A 1 -9.42 27.62 52.21
C MET A 1 -8.19 28.19 51.59
N SER A 2 -7.97 27.95 50.32
CA SER A 2 -7.17 28.73 49.38
C SER A 2 -7.55 28.19 48.00
N ASP A 3 -8.27 29.04 47.25
CA ASP A 3 -8.66 28.84 45.86
C ASP A 3 -7.41 28.78 45.00
N ASP A 4 -7.27 27.67 44.27
CA ASP A 4 -6.32 27.55 43.15
C ASP A 4 -7.15 27.32 41.86
N SER A 5 -7.65 28.43 41.29
CA SER A 5 -8.28 28.49 40.00
C SER A 5 -7.20 28.49 38.93
N GLY A 6 -6.73 27.29 38.58
CA GLY A 6 -5.85 27.08 37.43
C GLY A 6 -6.55 27.42 36.11
N THR A 7 -6.15 28.52 35.51
CA THR A 7 -6.51 28.92 34.14
C THR A 7 -6.10 27.83 33.15
N PRO A 8 -6.96 27.38 32.23
CA PRO A 8 -6.57 26.44 31.20
C PRO A 8 -5.53 27.05 30.26
N PRO A 9 -4.61 26.24 29.69
CA PRO A 9 -3.56 26.74 28.81
C PRO A 9 -4.13 27.43 27.58
N SER A 10 -3.57 28.57 27.25
CA SER A 10 -3.96 29.43 26.14
C SER A 10 -3.99 28.67 24.81
N ARG A 11 -5.08 28.86 24.07
CA ARG A 11 -5.37 28.21 22.76
C ARG A 11 -4.63 28.92 21.61
N ASP A 12 -3.28 29.00 21.64
CA ASP A 12 -2.47 29.68 20.61
C ASP A 12 -2.31 28.89 19.27
N TRP A 13 -3.15 27.90 19.02
CA TRP A 13 -3.10 27.10 17.78
C TRP A 13 -4.18 27.47 16.74
N LEU A 14 -4.93 28.55 16.96
CA LEU A 14 -5.92 29.02 16.00
C LEU A 14 -5.23 29.80 14.87
N LEU A 15 -5.34 29.28 13.67
CA LEU A 15 -4.87 29.92 12.44
C LEU A 15 -5.56 31.29 12.22
N GLY A 16 -4.79 32.32 11.88
CA GLY A 16 -5.30 33.67 11.62
C GLY A 16 -6.35 33.71 10.49
N PRO A 17 -7.17 34.77 10.41
CA PRO A 17 -8.32 34.87 9.53
C PRO A 17 -8.01 34.86 8.02
N GLU A 18 -6.76 35.05 7.60
CA GLU A 18 -6.37 35.21 6.19
C GLU A 18 -6.34 33.91 5.37
N MET A 19 -6.35 32.73 6.02
CA MET A 19 -6.33 31.44 5.30
C MET A 19 -7.70 30.89 4.91
N LEU A 20 -8.78 31.51 5.31
CA LEU A 20 -10.15 31.06 5.01
C LEU A 20 -10.78 31.71 3.79
N PHE A 21 -10.30 32.89 3.36
CA PHE A 21 -10.81 33.62 2.22
C PHE A 21 -9.61 34.12 1.39
N GLY A 22 -9.09 33.28 0.51
CA GLY A 22 -8.09 33.69 -0.46
C GLY A 22 -8.61 34.83 -1.31
N ALA A 23 -7.86 35.93 -1.40
CA ALA A 23 -8.18 37.08 -2.22
C ALA A 23 -8.43 36.69 -3.68
N ALA A 24 -9.53 37.16 -4.26
CA ALA A 24 -9.91 36.96 -5.63
C ALA A 24 -8.84 37.50 -6.58
N GLY A 25 -8.20 36.61 -7.33
CA GLY A 25 -7.28 36.99 -8.41
C GLY A 25 -8.02 37.57 -9.60
N ASP A 26 -7.46 38.62 -10.16
CA ASP A 26 -7.93 39.41 -11.34
C ASP A 26 -8.18 38.47 -12.56
N PRO A 27 -9.39 38.48 -13.19
CA PRO A 27 -9.75 37.57 -14.27
C PRO A 27 -9.17 37.92 -15.66
N ARG A 28 -8.18 38.77 -15.77
CA ARG A 28 -7.67 39.30 -17.06
C ARG A 28 -6.36 38.70 -17.57
N LYS A 29 -5.80 37.63 -17.01
CA LYS A 29 -4.59 37.00 -17.55
C LYS A 29 -4.91 35.71 -18.32
N LYS A 30 -4.91 35.83 -19.68
CA LYS A 30 -4.95 34.67 -20.60
C LYS A 30 -3.64 33.87 -20.55
N PRO A 31 -3.67 32.54 -20.71
CA PRO A 31 -2.46 31.71 -20.74
C PRO A 31 -1.68 31.89 -22.06
N ARG A 32 -0.37 32.05 -21.95
CA ARG A 32 0.54 32.11 -23.12
C ARG A 32 0.74 30.69 -23.70
N ARG A 33 0.54 30.57 -25.02
CA ARG A 33 0.88 29.38 -25.82
C ARG A 33 2.40 29.21 -25.88
N ARG A 34 2.86 27.97 -25.80
CA ARG A 34 4.25 27.56 -26.11
C ARG A 34 4.43 27.48 -27.65
N PRO A 35 5.60 27.87 -28.17
CA PRO A 35 5.93 27.71 -29.60
C PRO A 35 6.45 26.28 -29.86
N THR A 36 6.00 25.73 -30.98
CA THR A 36 6.57 24.57 -31.68
C THR A 36 7.72 25.03 -32.57
N GLY A 37 8.84 24.34 -32.52
CA GLY A 37 9.93 24.58 -33.47
C GLY A 37 10.91 23.42 -33.46
N ALA A 38 11.02 22.78 -34.63
CA ALA A 38 11.95 21.73 -34.99
C ALA A 38 13.40 22.23 -35.03
N ASP A 39 14.34 21.34 -34.77
CA ASP A 39 15.48 21.01 -35.63
C ASP A 39 16.50 20.18 -34.84
N ALA A 40 16.82 19.01 -35.40
CA ALA A 40 17.95 18.15 -35.00
C ALA A 40 19.19 18.55 -35.80
N PRO A 41 20.39 18.23 -35.32
CA PRO A 41 21.24 17.39 -36.17
C PRO A 41 21.92 16.19 -35.45
N ASP A 42 22.14 15.20 -36.28
CA ASP A 42 22.93 13.99 -36.14
C ASP A 42 24.36 14.22 -35.64
N ALA A 43 24.88 13.29 -34.81
CA ALA A 43 26.29 12.90 -34.85
C ALA A 43 26.63 11.68 -33.97
N GLY A 44 27.08 10.60 -34.60
CA GLY A 44 28.33 9.96 -34.25
C GLY A 44 28.31 8.83 -33.23
N SER A 45 28.38 7.61 -33.75
CA SER A 45 28.75 6.36 -33.10
C SER A 45 30.19 6.36 -32.58
N SER A 46 30.40 5.92 -31.32
CA SER A 46 31.63 5.22 -30.93
C SER A 46 31.36 4.29 -29.76
N GLY A 47 31.65 3.00 -29.96
CA GLY A 47 31.45 1.95 -28.99
C GLY A 47 32.51 1.98 -27.87
N PHE A 48 32.10 1.45 -26.72
CA PHE A 48 32.97 0.85 -25.72
C PHE A 48 32.25 -0.33 -25.05
N GLU A 49 32.88 -1.49 -25.14
CA GLU A 49 32.49 -2.72 -24.46
C GLU A 49 32.74 -2.59 -22.95
N TYR A 50 31.75 -3.04 -22.15
CA TYR A 50 31.95 -3.48 -20.78
C TYR A 50 31.17 -4.77 -20.54
N GLY A 51 31.91 -5.85 -20.28
CA GLY A 51 31.38 -7.10 -19.79
C GLY A 51 30.94 -6.97 -18.32
N GLY A 52 29.82 -7.57 -18.00
CA GLY A 52 29.25 -7.71 -16.66
C GLY A 52 27.84 -8.25 -16.77
N ASP A 53 27.57 -9.40 -16.20
CA ASP A 53 26.36 -10.21 -16.24
C ASP A 53 25.06 -9.39 -16.27
N GLU A 54 24.55 -9.11 -17.47
CA GLU A 54 23.22 -8.55 -17.69
C GLU A 54 22.23 -9.70 -17.92
N LEU A 55 21.25 -9.81 -17.04
CA LEU A 55 20.04 -10.60 -17.29
C LEU A 55 19.37 -10.12 -18.59
N PRO A 56 18.78 -11.01 -19.40
CA PRO A 56 18.20 -10.64 -20.69
C PRO A 56 17.13 -9.54 -20.52
N SER A 57 17.25 -8.48 -21.31
CA SER A 57 16.48 -7.24 -21.24
C SER A 57 14.98 -7.36 -21.60
N GLY A 58 14.46 -8.58 -21.71
CA GLY A 58 13.06 -8.87 -22.10
C GLY A 58 12.03 -8.80 -20.97
N TYR A 59 12.47 -8.84 -19.70
CA TYR A 59 11.55 -9.02 -18.56
C TYR A 59 11.19 -7.77 -17.76
N LEU A 60 11.63 -6.60 -18.17
CA LEU A 60 11.33 -5.36 -17.45
C LEU A 60 10.13 -4.65 -18.08
N SER A 61 9.12 -4.35 -17.28
CA SER A 61 8.03 -3.48 -17.69
C SER A 61 8.56 -2.12 -18.19
N PRO A 62 7.85 -1.41 -19.07
CA PRO A 62 8.26 -0.08 -19.53
C PRO A 62 8.48 0.92 -18.39
N GLY A 63 7.76 0.79 -17.27
CA GLY A 63 7.99 1.52 -16.04
C GLY A 63 9.36 1.20 -15.41
N ALA A 64 9.74 -0.07 -15.34
CA ALA A 64 11.03 -0.51 -14.81
C ALA A 64 12.21 -0.05 -15.68
N ARG A 65 12.05 0.04 -17.02
CA ARG A 65 13.05 0.64 -17.93
C ARG A 65 13.22 2.14 -17.69
N LYS A 66 12.12 2.87 -17.51
CA LYS A 66 12.12 4.31 -17.22
C LYS A 66 12.76 4.59 -15.87
N GLU A 67 12.53 3.72 -14.91
CA GLU A 67 13.13 3.75 -13.57
C GLU A 67 14.63 3.43 -13.60
N GLN A 68 15.08 2.46 -14.41
CA GLN A 68 16.50 2.15 -14.59
C GLN A 68 17.29 3.32 -15.17
N LEU A 69 16.70 4.10 -16.09
CA LEU A 69 17.26 5.34 -16.62
C LEU A 69 17.33 6.44 -15.53
N ARG A 70 16.29 6.56 -14.69
CA ARG A 70 16.27 7.50 -13.55
C ARG A 70 17.27 7.13 -12.46
N ARG A 71 17.55 5.84 -12.21
CA ARG A 71 18.63 5.38 -11.31
C ARG A 71 20.02 5.86 -11.75
N ARG A 72 20.29 5.90 -13.06
CA ARG A 72 21.55 6.48 -13.59
C ARG A 72 21.65 7.97 -13.24
N ASP A 73 20.56 8.73 -13.34
CA ASP A 73 20.53 10.15 -13.01
C ASP A 73 20.59 10.40 -11.51
N TYR A 74 19.94 9.56 -10.67
CA TYR A 74 20.04 9.64 -9.22
C TYR A 74 21.48 9.37 -8.74
N ARG A 75 22.14 8.30 -9.20
CA ARG A 75 23.55 8.03 -8.89
C ARG A 75 24.49 9.14 -9.34
N ARG A 76 24.09 9.92 -10.33
CA ARG A 76 24.86 11.10 -10.80
C ARG A 76 24.62 12.33 -9.91
N ARG A 77 23.42 12.50 -9.33
CA ARG A 77 23.08 13.58 -8.38
C ARG A 77 23.59 13.29 -6.96
N SER A 78 23.59 12.05 -6.51
CA SER A 78 24.08 11.67 -5.18
C SER A 78 25.61 11.86 -4.98
N ARG A 79 26.36 12.20 -6.04
CA ARG A 79 27.76 12.63 -5.96
C ARG A 79 27.96 14.10 -5.56
N ARG A 80 26.89 14.84 -5.26
CA ARG A 80 26.98 16.14 -4.57
C ARG A 80 27.39 15.91 -3.11
N ALA A 81 28.06 16.92 -2.51
CA ALA A 81 28.52 16.84 -1.13
C ALA A 81 27.45 16.22 -0.22
N PRO A 82 27.82 15.23 0.59
CA PRO A 82 26.83 14.46 1.34
C PRO A 82 26.06 15.38 2.30
N LEU A 83 24.74 15.36 2.21
CA LEU A 83 23.87 16.08 3.14
C LEU A 83 23.96 15.43 4.53
N PRO A 84 23.91 16.22 5.61
CA PRO A 84 24.25 15.74 6.96
C PRO A 84 23.19 14.89 7.64
N TYR A 85 21.98 14.70 7.07
CA TYR A 85 20.87 13.99 7.69
C TYR A 85 19.90 13.39 6.68
N ALA A 86 19.32 12.25 7.03
CA ALA A 86 18.15 11.66 6.37
C ALA A 86 17.13 11.22 7.44
N GLU A 87 15.84 11.40 7.17
CA GLU A 87 14.80 10.91 8.08
C GLU A 87 14.54 9.43 7.84
N LEU A 88 14.78 8.62 8.87
CA LEU A 88 14.66 7.16 8.78
C LEU A 88 13.44 6.59 9.53
N HIS A 89 12.55 7.46 10.02
CA HIS A 89 11.34 7.03 10.72
C HIS A 89 10.17 7.97 10.45
N ALA A 90 9.51 7.81 9.31
CA ALA A 90 8.31 8.56 8.96
C ALA A 90 7.14 7.64 8.64
N ALA A 91 5.96 7.95 9.15
CA ALA A 91 4.70 7.26 8.87
C ALA A 91 3.75 8.16 8.08
N SER A 92 3.06 7.59 7.09
CA SER A 92 2.05 8.29 6.30
C SER A 92 0.63 8.09 6.83
N ALA A 93 -0.35 8.70 6.15
CA ALA A 93 -1.77 8.49 6.39
C ALA A 93 -2.21 7.03 6.17
N PHE A 94 -1.40 6.23 5.47
CA PHE A 94 -1.62 4.79 5.30
C PHE A 94 -1.29 3.97 6.57
N SER A 95 -0.82 4.61 7.63
CA SER A 95 -0.83 4.05 8.99
C SER A 95 -2.22 4.14 9.66
N PHE A 96 -3.24 4.50 8.91
CA PHE A 96 -4.67 4.57 9.28
C PHE A 96 -4.91 5.25 10.64
N LEU A 97 -5.06 6.57 10.62
CA LEU A 97 -5.25 7.46 11.79
C LEU A 97 -4.02 7.65 12.70
N ASP A 98 -2.82 7.23 12.27
CA ASP A 98 -1.57 7.43 13.01
C ASP A 98 -0.60 8.40 12.32
N GLY A 99 -0.73 8.58 11.00
CA GLY A 99 -0.05 9.61 10.22
C GLY A 99 -1.06 10.54 9.57
N ALA A 100 -0.72 11.84 9.45
CA ALA A 100 -1.64 12.88 8.98
C ALA A 100 -1.20 13.55 7.66
N SER A 101 -0.29 12.91 6.91
CA SER A 101 0.14 13.36 5.58
C SER A 101 0.14 12.20 4.59
N GLN A 102 -0.21 12.48 3.33
CA GLN A 102 -0.07 11.49 2.26
C GLN A 102 1.42 11.19 2.02
N PRO A 103 1.77 10.02 1.46
CA PRO A 103 3.15 9.70 1.09
C PRO A 103 3.79 10.78 0.20
N GLU A 104 3.03 11.31 -0.75
CA GLU A 104 3.43 12.37 -1.68
C GLU A 104 3.75 13.68 -0.95
N ASP A 105 2.98 14.04 0.08
CA ASP A 105 3.21 15.25 0.90
C ASP A 105 4.52 15.16 1.68
N LEU A 106 4.85 13.96 2.20
CA LEU A 106 6.13 13.71 2.89
C LEU A 106 7.31 13.88 1.92
N VAL A 107 7.19 13.36 0.70
CA VAL A 107 8.22 13.52 -0.34
C VAL A 107 8.36 14.97 -0.77
N ALA A 108 7.25 15.66 -1.02
CA ALA A 108 7.28 17.08 -1.38
C ALA A 108 7.97 17.92 -0.29
N ARG A 109 7.66 17.61 0.99
CA ARG A 109 8.32 18.29 2.12
C ARG A 109 9.79 17.94 2.24
N ALA A 110 10.19 16.69 1.98
CA ALA A 110 11.59 16.29 1.97
C ALA A 110 12.39 17.03 0.89
N ALA A 111 11.78 17.23 -0.29
CA ALA A 111 12.37 18.03 -1.37
C ALA A 111 12.52 19.50 -0.98
N GLU A 112 11.50 20.12 -0.31
CA GLU A 112 11.59 21.49 0.23
C GLU A 112 12.72 21.65 1.26
N LEU A 113 13.06 20.58 1.97
CA LEU A 113 14.10 20.57 3.03
C LEU A 113 15.47 20.08 2.54
N ASP A 114 15.63 19.80 1.24
CA ASP A 114 16.84 19.26 0.62
C ASP A 114 17.32 17.95 1.29
N LEU A 115 16.40 17.11 1.76
CA LEU A 115 16.74 15.80 2.32
C LEU A 115 17.09 14.81 1.18
N PRO A 116 18.21 14.06 1.30
CA PRO A 116 18.65 13.14 0.26
C PRO A 116 17.81 11.85 0.22
N ALA A 117 17.25 11.46 1.35
CA ALA A 117 16.50 10.23 1.55
C ALA A 117 15.49 10.38 2.68
N VAL A 118 14.41 9.63 2.57
CA VAL A 118 13.40 9.46 3.63
C VAL A 118 12.98 7.99 3.66
N ALA A 119 12.76 7.44 4.85
CA ALA A 119 12.18 6.12 5.04
C ALA A 119 10.70 6.22 5.39
N LEU A 120 9.86 5.50 4.63
CA LEU A 120 8.45 5.32 4.96
C LEU A 120 8.25 4.03 5.74
N LEU A 121 7.62 4.15 6.91
CA LEU A 121 7.41 3.09 7.88
C LEU A 121 5.95 3.08 8.34
N ASP A 122 5.06 2.63 7.46
CA ASP A 122 3.64 2.50 7.83
C ASP A 122 3.41 1.35 8.81
N ARG A 123 2.36 1.47 9.63
CA ARG A 123 2.06 0.52 10.71
C ARG A 123 1.59 -0.84 10.17
N ASN A 124 2.30 -1.91 10.54
CA ASN A 124 2.01 -3.30 10.17
C ASN A 124 1.84 -3.51 8.66
N GLY A 125 2.46 -2.69 7.83
CA GLY A 125 2.25 -2.82 6.39
C GLY A 125 3.14 -1.94 5.54
N LEU A 126 3.01 -2.18 4.23
CA LEU A 126 3.68 -1.44 3.15
C LEU A 126 2.65 -0.69 2.29
N TYR A 127 1.54 -0.28 2.89
CA TYR A 127 0.36 0.26 2.18
C TYR A 127 0.66 1.51 1.34
N GLY A 128 1.43 2.46 1.89
CA GLY A 128 1.80 3.70 1.21
C GLY A 128 3.09 3.62 0.39
N ALA A 129 3.80 2.48 0.45
CA ALA A 129 5.12 2.35 -0.13
C ALA A 129 5.18 2.54 -1.66
N PRO A 130 4.24 2.03 -2.49
CA PRO A 130 4.25 2.28 -3.94
C PRO A 130 4.14 3.75 -4.29
N ARG A 131 3.18 4.46 -3.71
CA ARG A 131 2.95 5.90 -3.94
C ARG A 131 4.13 6.73 -3.48
N PHE A 132 4.69 6.40 -2.32
CA PHE A 132 5.91 7.02 -1.80
C PHE A 132 7.09 6.82 -2.74
N HIS A 133 7.31 5.60 -3.22
CA HIS A 133 8.37 5.27 -4.15
C HIS A 133 8.25 6.05 -5.47
N LYS A 134 7.04 6.10 -6.04
CA LYS A 134 6.75 6.83 -7.28
C LYS A 134 7.02 8.33 -7.12
N ALA A 135 6.47 8.96 -6.08
CA ALA A 135 6.68 10.37 -5.79
C ALA A 135 8.16 10.70 -5.55
N ALA A 136 8.87 9.86 -4.77
CA ALA A 136 10.30 10.05 -4.48
C ALA A 136 11.17 9.92 -5.74
N ALA A 137 10.85 8.98 -6.64
CA ALA A 137 11.52 8.86 -7.93
C ALA A 137 11.34 10.11 -8.79
N GLU A 138 10.14 10.70 -8.79
CA GLU A 138 9.87 11.96 -9.50
C GLU A 138 10.60 13.16 -8.89
N ALA A 139 10.71 13.20 -7.56
CA ALA A 139 11.42 14.25 -6.83
C ALA A 139 12.95 14.08 -6.82
N GLY A 140 13.48 12.91 -7.20
CA GLY A 140 14.90 12.58 -7.15
C GLY A 140 15.43 12.36 -5.73
N ILE A 141 14.55 11.90 -4.81
CA ILE A 141 14.85 11.53 -3.42
C ILE A 141 14.98 10.01 -3.33
N LYS A 142 15.92 9.50 -2.52
CA LYS A 142 16.01 8.06 -2.25
C LYS A 142 14.87 7.63 -1.34
N ALA A 143 13.94 6.82 -1.87
CA ALA A 143 12.88 6.19 -1.11
C ALA A 143 13.42 4.96 -0.38
N LEU A 144 13.37 4.99 0.94
CA LEU A 144 13.68 3.85 1.79
C LEU A 144 12.38 3.24 2.32
N VAL A 145 12.33 1.93 2.44
CA VAL A 145 11.11 1.19 2.78
C VAL A 145 11.31 0.40 4.04
N GLY A 146 10.28 0.34 4.85
CA GLY A 146 10.22 -0.45 6.07
C GLY A 146 8.81 -0.48 6.65
N ALA A 147 8.69 -0.93 7.90
CA ALA A 147 7.43 -0.92 8.63
C ALA A 147 7.62 -0.76 10.13
N GLU A 148 6.68 -0.09 10.81
CA GLU A 148 6.49 -0.23 12.25
C GLU A 148 5.64 -1.49 12.51
N VAL A 149 6.24 -2.56 13.06
CA VAL A 149 5.51 -3.78 13.37
C VAL A 149 5.10 -3.82 14.85
N ARG A 150 3.86 -4.20 15.12
CA ARG A 150 3.41 -4.49 16.49
C ARG A 150 4.07 -5.78 16.97
N VAL A 151 4.66 -5.73 18.14
CA VAL A 151 5.29 -6.90 18.76
C VAL A 151 4.46 -7.32 19.96
N ALA A 152 4.19 -8.62 20.08
CA ALA A 152 3.45 -9.16 21.23
C ALA A 152 4.19 -8.89 22.54
N GLY A 153 3.48 -8.39 23.56
CA GLY A 153 4.04 -8.10 24.88
C GLY A 153 4.60 -9.35 25.57
N ASN A 154 5.62 -9.17 26.38
CA ASN A 154 6.42 -10.14 27.14
C ASN A 154 7.67 -10.69 26.45
N TRP A 155 8.54 -9.78 26.02
CA TRP A 155 9.92 -10.13 25.67
C TRP A 155 10.72 -10.71 26.86
N GLY A 156 10.23 -10.54 28.11
CA GLY A 156 10.84 -11.09 29.33
C GLY A 156 10.31 -12.46 29.77
N GLN A 157 9.23 -12.98 29.17
CA GLN A 157 8.60 -14.25 29.57
C GLN A 157 8.34 -15.19 28.38
N VAL A 158 9.22 -15.27 27.41
CA VAL A 158 9.19 -16.40 26.49
C VAL A 158 9.61 -17.62 27.33
N GLN A 159 8.66 -18.50 27.61
CA GLN A 159 8.98 -19.85 28.10
C GLN A 159 10.09 -20.37 27.19
N ILE A 160 11.19 -20.79 27.79
CA ILE A 160 12.34 -21.42 27.13
C ILE A 160 11.87 -22.75 26.53
N GLY A 161 11.08 -22.69 25.50
CA GLY A 161 10.78 -23.78 24.59
C GLY A 161 11.84 -23.78 23.51
N ASN A 162 12.88 -24.62 23.70
CA ASN A 162 13.86 -25.07 22.71
C ASN A 162 14.80 -24.07 22.01
N TRP A 163 14.53 -22.76 21.95
CA TRP A 163 15.38 -21.82 21.22
C TRP A 163 16.53 -21.23 22.05
N GLY A 164 16.26 -20.88 23.29
CA GLY A 164 17.30 -20.37 24.21
C GLY A 164 18.36 -21.43 24.55
N GLN A 165 17.99 -22.68 24.59
CA GLN A 165 18.94 -23.77 24.91
C GLN A 165 19.94 -24.05 23.79
N VAL A 166 19.58 -23.86 22.53
CA VAL A 166 20.47 -24.12 21.38
C VAL A 166 21.53 -23.02 21.23
N GLN A 167 21.17 -21.75 21.42
CA GLN A 167 22.12 -20.64 21.27
C GLN A 167 22.98 -20.42 22.52
N ILE A 168 22.41 -20.54 23.72
CA ILE A 168 23.18 -20.49 24.98
C ILE A 168 24.17 -21.67 25.07
N ALA A 169 23.75 -22.86 24.63
CA ALA A 169 24.66 -24.02 24.55
C ALA A 169 25.79 -23.84 23.54
N ARG A 170 25.53 -23.18 22.40
CA ARG A 170 26.53 -22.88 21.37
C ARG A 170 27.57 -21.88 21.90
N ARG A 171 27.15 -20.80 22.52
CA ARG A 171 28.02 -19.75 23.04
C ARG A 171 28.73 -20.12 24.32
N ALA A 172 28.08 -20.94 25.22
CA ALA A 172 28.72 -21.52 26.37
C ALA A 172 29.81 -22.53 26.01
N HIS A 173 29.62 -23.28 24.94
CA HIS A 173 30.62 -24.19 24.39
C HIS A 173 31.83 -23.42 23.78
N GLU A 174 31.59 -22.28 23.12
CA GLU A 174 32.64 -21.43 22.56
C GLU A 174 33.44 -20.67 23.63
N LEU A 175 32.83 -20.36 24.79
CA LEU A 175 33.44 -19.59 25.90
C LEU A 175 33.99 -20.46 27.03
N GLY A 176 33.90 -21.80 26.96
CA GLY A 176 34.47 -22.71 27.95
C GLY A 176 33.90 -22.61 29.38
N ARG A 177 32.72 -22.01 29.55
CA ARG A 177 32.06 -21.81 30.85
C ARG A 177 30.94 -22.81 31.08
N ARG A 178 31.15 -23.83 31.91
CA ARG A 178 30.16 -24.87 32.23
C ARG A 178 29.16 -24.53 33.36
N ASP A 179 29.28 -23.39 34.06
CA ASP A 179 28.56 -23.18 35.34
C ASP A 179 27.41 -22.15 35.29
N ILE A 180 26.93 -21.69 34.13
CA ILE A 180 25.84 -20.69 34.06
C ILE A 180 24.43 -21.31 34.01
N ALA A 181 24.31 -22.61 33.84
CA ALA A 181 23.02 -23.27 33.62
C ALA A 181 22.18 -23.53 34.90
N SER A 182 22.72 -23.29 36.12
CA SER A 182 22.05 -23.72 37.36
C SER A 182 21.36 -22.64 38.19
N ASN A 183 21.44 -21.35 37.84
CA ASN A 183 20.92 -20.26 38.68
C ASN A 183 19.80 -19.40 38.10
N LEU A 184 19.09 -19.85 37.08
CA LEU A 184 17.94 -19.12 36.52
C LEU A 184 16.60 -19.73 36.96
N TYR A 185 16.34 -19.79 38.26
CA TYR A 185 15.00 -19.92 38.80
C TYR A 185 14.42 -18.51 39.02
N LEU A 186 13.57 -18.10 38.14
CA LEU A 186 12.82 -16.83 38.23
C LEU A 186 11.59 -17.03 39.12
N SER A 187 11.42 -16.12 40.07
CA SER A 187 10.23 -16.01 40.91
C SER A 187 8.96 -15.81 40.08
N PRO A 188 7.81 -16.38 40.47
CA PRO A 188 6.57 -16.21 39.74
C PRO A 188 6.02 -14.79 39.96
N ILE A 189 5.98 -14.00 38.94
CA ILE A 189 5.21 -12.74 38.94
C ILE A 189 3.78 -13.07 38.52
N PRO A 190 2.78 -12.88 39.36
CA PRO A 190 1.41 -13.10 39.01
C PRO A 190 0.85 -11.81 38.43
N ARG A 191 0.44 -11.84 37.18
CA ARG A 191 -0.75 -11.18 36.62
C ARG A 191 -0.72 -11.33 35.12
N ARG A 192 -1.75 -11.96 34.59
CA ARG A 192 -2.13 -11.85 33.16
C ARG A 192 -2.26 -10.36 32.83
N LEU A 193 -1.31 -9.80 32.08
CA LEU A 193 -1.52 -8.56 31.38
C LEU A 193 -2.56 -8.88 30.32
N SER A 194 -3.74 -8.29 30.50
CA SER A 194 -4.91 -8.39 29.65
C SER A 194 -4.59 -8.09 28.20
N ASP A 195 -5.43 -8.54 27.27
CA ASP A 195 -5.44 -8.23 25.86
C ASP A 195 -5.73 -6.72 25.56
N ASP A 196 -5.25 -5.81 26.40
CA ASP A 196 -5.35 -4.37 26.26
C ASP A 196 -4.52 -3.92 25.04
N PRO A 197 -5.12 -3.23 24.07
CA PRO A 197 -4.40 -2.62 22.94
C PRO A 197 -3.21 -1.74 23.35
N ALA A 198 -3.22 -1.19 24.57
CA ALA A 198 -2.10 -0.44 25.16
C ALA A 198 -0.88 -1.29 25.51
N SER A 199 -1.00 -2.62 25.53
CA SER A 199 0.08 -3.54 25.93
C SER A 199 1.06 -3.92 24.81
N HIS A 200 0.87 -3.44 23.58
CA HIS A 200 1.73 -3.78 22.43
C HIS A 200 2.77 -2.71 22.17
N SER A 201 4.05 -3.12 22.12
CA SER A 201 5.13 -2.27 21.65
C SER A 201 5.26 -2.30 20.13
N ARG A 202 5.93 -1.28 19.56
CA ARG A 202 6.20 -1.15 18.14
C ARG A 202 7.69 -1.19 17.88
N LEU A 203 8.11 -2.10 17.00
CA LEU A 203 9.48 -2.21 16.56
C LEU A 203 9.60 -1.69 15.14
N THR A 204 10.64 -0.91 14.88
CA THR A 204 10.87 -0.27 13.60
C THR A 204 11.86 -1.10 12.78
N LEU A 205 11.43 -1.53 11.58
CA LEU A 205 12.23 -2.35 10.69
C LEU A 205 12.44 -1.64 9.35
N LEU A 206 13.70 -1.51 8.92
CA LEU A 206 14.10 -0.98 7.63
C LEU A 206 14.61 -2.10 6.71
N VAL A 207 14.33 -2.00 5.43
CA VAL A 207 14.76 -2.97 4.43
C VAL A 207 16.16 -2.60 3.93
N GLY A 208 17.16 -3.45 4.19
CA GLY A 208 18.52 -3.27 3.72
C GLY A 208 18.79 -3.95 2.37
N SER A 209 18.10 -5.05 2.08
CA SER A 209 18.33 -5.86 0.89
C SER A 209 17.02 -6.45 0.35
N ARG A 210 17.08 -7.03 -0.85
CA ARG A 210 15.93 -7.77 -1.40
C ARG A 210 15.49 -8.94 -0.50
N GLN A 211 16.44 -9.64 0.13
CA GLN A 211 16.11 -10.70 1.09
C GLN A 211 15.40 -10.12 2.31
N GLY A 212 15.86 -8.96 2.83
CA GLY A 212 15.19 -8.25 3.91
C GLY A 212 13.76 -7.85 3.54
N TYR A 213 13.55 -7.39 2.30
CA TYR A 213 12.21 -7.07 1.80
C TYR A 213 11.27 -8.27 1.81
N ARG A 214 11.72 -9.41 1.27
CA ARG A 214 10.96 -10.67 1.30
C ARG A 214 10.64 -11.10 2.73
N ASN A 215 11.62 -10.99 3.61
CA ASN A 215 11.45 -11.32 5.02
C ASN A 215 10.45 -10.39 5.71
N LEU A 216 10.46 -9.08 5.41
CA LEU A 216 9.48 -8.14 5.94
C LEU A 216 8.06 -8.46 5.47
N CYS A 217 7.87 -8.74 4.17
CA CYS A 217 6.56 -9.12 3.63
C CYS A 217 6.03 -10.40 4.28
N ARG A 218 6.88 -11.42 4.43
CA ARG A 218 6.53 -12.67 5.11
C ARG A 218 6.23 -12.46 6.60
N LEU A 219 7.02 -11.64 7.28
CA LEU A 219 6.84 -11.31 8.68
C LEU A 219 5.48 -10.65 8.93
N ILE A 220 5.14 -9.64 8.14
CA ILE A 220 3.84 -8.95 8.22
C ILE A 220 2.71 -9.91 7.90
N THR A 221 2.83 -10.71 6.83
CA THR A 221 1.84 -11.71 6.43
C THR A 221 1.59 -12.74 7.54
N ALA A 222 2.67 -13.30 8.11
CA ALA A 222 2.57 -14.28 9.21
C ALA A 222 1.99 -13.64 10.48
N GLY A 223 2.35 -12.39 10.77
CA GLY A 223 1.80 -11.63 11.90
C GLY A 223 0.31 -11.31 11.79
N ALA A 224 -0.22 -11.23 10.54
CA ALA A 224 -1.64 -11.00 10.27
C ALA A 224 -2.48 -12.30 10.21
N ARG A 225 -1.83 -13.45 9.98
CA ARG A 225 -2.52 -14.75 9.87
C ARG A 225 -3.25 -15.09 11.17
N ASP A 226 -4.44 -15.65 11.04
CA ASP A 226 -5.29 -16.13 12.15
C ASP A 226 -5.67 -15.03 13.16
N ARG A 227 -5.65 -13.77 12.72
CA ARG A 227 -6.00 -12.61 13.55
C ARG A 227 -7.06 -11.77 12.87
N PRO A 228 -7.90 -11.05 13.65
CA PRO A 228 -8.81 -10.07 13.10
C PRO A 228 -8.05 -9.02 12.27
N LYS A 229 -8.71 -8.52 11.23
CA LYS A 229 -8.14 -7.50 10.35
C LYS A 229 -7.68 -6.27 11.15
N GLY A 230 -6.45 -5.81 10.91
CA GLY A 230 -5.83 -4.67 11.59
C GLY A 230 -5.21 -5.00 12.95
N GLU A 231 -5.30 -6.25 13.43
CA GLU A 231 -4.74 -6.72 14.71
C GLU A 231 -3.46 -7.56 14.56
N GLY A 232 -2.83 -7.48 13.39
CA GLY A 232 -1.56 -8.15 13.12
C GLY A 232 -0.51 -7.83 14.18
N ARG A 233 0.21 -8.85 14.67
CA ARG A 233 1.32 -8.71 15.61
C ARG A 233 2.35 -9.82 15.41
N VAL A 234 3.59 -9.49 15.69
CA VAL A 234 4.75 -10.36 15.52
C VAL A 234 5.21 -10.83 16.89
N ASP A 235 5.47 -12.12 17.04
CA ASP A 235 6.16 -12.63 18.23
C ASP A 235 7.68 -12.67 18.01
N PRO A 236 8.48 -12.78 19.11
CA PRO A 236 9.94 -12.75 19.00
C PRO A 236 10.54 -13.88 18.17
N GLY A 237 9.94 -15.07 18.19
CA GLY A 237 10.42 -16.22 17.38
C GLY A 237 10.22 -15.99 15.90
N LEU A 238 9.07 -15.42 15.53
CA LEU A 238 8.78 -15.06 14.16
C LEU A 238 9.71 -13.94 13.65
N LEU A 239 10.00 -12.94 14.50
CA LEU A 239 10.95 -11.88 14.20
C LEU A 239 12.35 -12.43 13.91
N ALA A 240 12.87 -13.32 14.79
CA ALA A 240 14.19 -13.91 14.63
C ALA A 240 14.31 -14.74 13.34
N ALA A 241 13.24 -15.45 12.96
CA ALA A 241 13.21 -16.26 11.74
C ALA A 241 13.25 -15.40 10.45
N HIS A 242 12.95 -14.10 10.54
CA HIS A 242 12.85 -13.18 9.38
C HIS A 242 13.77 -11.95 9.48
N ALA A 243 14.76 -11.96 10.40
CA ALA A 243 15.62 -10.79 10.64
C ALA A 243 16.69 -10.55 9.56
N GLU A 244 17.01 -11.57 8.75
CA GLU A 244 18.04 -11.46 7.70
C GLU A 244 17.71 -10.36 6.68
N GLY A 245 18.69 -9.47 6.42
CA GLY A 245 18.57 -8.35 5.48
C GLY A 245 17.69 -7.20 5.97
N LEU A 246 17.18 -7.28 7.22
CA LEU A 246 16.48 -6.19 7.88
C LEU A 246 17.41 -5.45 8.85
N TRP A 247 17.24 -4.14 8.95
CA TRP A 247 17.78 -3.29 9.99
C TRP A 247 16.71 -3.01 11.02
N CYS A 248 17.09 -3.06 12.30
CA CYS A 248 16.20 -2.79 13.41
C CYS A 248 16.56 -1.46 14.06
N LEU A 249 15.57 -0.57 14.23
CA LEU A 249 15.64 0.56 15.14
C LEU A 249 14.85 0.20 16.39
N THR A 250 15.35 0.57 17.57
CA THR A 250 14.72 0.17 18.84
C THR A 250 13.32 0.75 19.05
N GLY A 251 12.91 1.68 18.20
CA GLY A 251 11.64 2.39 18.31
C GLY A 251 11.72 3.55 19.31
N SER A 252 10.64 4.34 19.32
CA SER A 252 10.50 5.50 20.21
C SER A 252 9.99 5.09 21.62
N ASP A 253 9.23 5.98 22.24
CA ASP A 253 8.46 5.77 23.48
C ASP A 253 7.51 4.56 23.43
N GLU A 254 7.03 4.17 22.25
CA GLU A 254 6.23 2.97 22.04
C GLU A 254 7.08 1.73 21.70
N GLY A 255 8.41 1.88 21.63
CA GLY A 255 9.35 0.80 21.36
C GLY A 255 9.48 -0.20 22.52
N PRO A 256 9.83 -1.47 22.23
CA PRO A 256 9.93 -2.50 23.27
C PRO A 256 11.02 -2.19 24.31
N VAL A 257 12.14 -1.58 23.88
CA VAL A 257 13.26 -1.23 24.79
C VAL A 257 12.86 -0.10 25.73
N ALA A 258 12.18 0.95 25.21
CA ALA A 258 11.68 2.04 26.04
C ALA A 258 10.67 1.56 27.08
N ARG A 259 9.79 0.64 26.70
CA ARG A 259 8.82 0.04 27.64
C ARG A 259 9.49 -0.89 28.66
N ALA A 260 10.49 -1.67 28.24
CA ALA A 260 11.28 -2.47 29.17
C ALA A 260 11.98 -1.60 30.22
N LEU A 261 12.54 -0.46 29.77
CA LEU A 261 13.16 0.54 30.66
C LEU A 261 12.16 1.14 31.65
N GLU A 262 10.95 1.47 31.17
CA GLU A 262 9.91 2.12 31.98
C GLU A 262 9.31 1.16 33.05
N HIS A 263 9.08 -0.10 32.70
CA HIS A 263 8.37 -1.06 33.53
C HIS A 263 9.30 -2.04 34.29
N GLY A 264 10.46 -2.34 33.71
CA GLY A 264 11.42 -3.31 34.27
C GLY A 264 12.78 -2.72 34.64
N GLY A 265 12.98 -1.43 34.37
CA GLY A 265 14.24 -0.75 34.68
C GLY A 265 15.37 -1.02 33.69
N PRO A 266 16.59 -0.49 33.98
CA PRO A 266 17.75 -0.59 33.10
C PRO A 266 18.15 -2.03 32.74
N ASP A 267 18.11 -2.94 33.72
CA ASP A 267 18.54 -4.32 33.51
C ASP A 267 17.64 -5.07 32.52
N ALA A 268 16.32 -4.87 32.60
CA ALA A 268 15.37 -5.44 31.65
C ALA A 268 15.53 -4.88 30.23
N ALA A 269 15.83 -3.58 30.13
CA ALA A 269 16.10 -2.94 28.86
C ALA A 269 17.43 -3.41 28.24
N GLU A 270 18.47 -3.60 29.08
CA GLU A 270 19.77 -4.14 28.66
C GLU A 270 19.66 -5.57 28.12
N GLU A 271 18.96 -6.44 28.85
CA GLU A 271 18.71 -7.82 28.41
C GLU A 271 17.97 -7.87 27.06
N LEU A 272 16.96 -7.01 26.88
CA LEU A 272 16.22 -6.93 25.62
C LEU A 272 17.09 -6.39 24.48
N LEU A 273 17.89 -5.34 24.72
CA LEU A 273 18.82 -4.79 23.74
C LEU A 273 19.85 -5.84 23.29
N ALA A 274 20.42 -6.60 24.23
CA ALA A 274 21.35 -7.68 23.91
C ALA A 274 20.70 -8.75 23.01
N ARG A 275 19.45 -9.14 23.29
CA ARG A 275 18.70 -10.10 22.46
C ARG A 275 18.42 -9.55 21.04
N LEU A 276 18.09 -8.27 20.95
CA LEU A 276 17.90 -7.62 19.63
C LEU A 276 19.21 -7.53 18.86
N ALA A 277 20.32 -7.23 19.54
CA ALA A 277 21.65 -7.21 18.94
C ALA A 277 22.05 -8.59 18.39
N ASP A 278 21.82 -9.66 19.16
CA ASP A 278 22.03 -11.03 18.71
C ASP A 278 21.12 -11.40 17.51
N THR A 279 19.85 -10.94 17.51
CA THR A 279 18.88 -11.25 16.45
C THR A 279 19.25 -10.56 15.13
N PHE A 280 19.70 -9.31 15.18
CA PHE A 280 19.96 -8.52 13.98
C PHE A 280 21.44 -8.47 13.57
N ASP A 281 22.34 -9.03 14.35
CA ASP A 281 23.74 -9.22 14.00
C ASP A 281 24.40 -7.99 13.31
N GLY A 282 24.68 -6.94 14.08
CA GLY A 282 25.26 -5.67 13.62
C GLY A 282 24.27 -4.70 12.93
N ARG A 283 23.06 -5.15 12.62
CA ARG A 283 22.01 -4.33 11.98
C ARG A 283 20.98 -3.77 12.99
N LEU A 284 21.43 -3.48 14.22
CA LEU A 284 20.64 -2.81 15.24
C LEU A 284 21.14 -1.37 15.43
N ARG A 285 20.22 -0.42 15.59
CA ARG A 285 20.50 0.96 16.00
C ARG A 285 19.64 1.33 17.21
N VAL A 286 20.25 1.95 18.21
CA VAL A 286 19.51 2.51 19.35
C VAL A 286 18.94 3.86 18.93
N GLU A 287 17.64 3.91 18.71
CA GLU A 287 16.93 5.06 18.21
C GLU A 287 16.66 6.09 19.30
N LEU A 288 16.97 7.35 19.02
CA LEU A 288 16.71 8.49 19.87
C LEU A 288 15.80 9.50 19.14
N GLN A 289 14.77 9.96 19.87
CA GLN A 289 13.85 11.00 19.38
C GLN A 289 13.75 12.12 20.41
N ARG A 290 13.59 13.37 19.93
CA ARG A 290 13.44 14.56 20.78
C ARG A 290 12.28 15.43 20.31
N HIS A 291 11.21 15.46 21.10
CA HIS A 291 10.00 16.27 20.83
C HIS A 291 9.81 17.36 21.90
N ARG A 292 10.89 17.71 22.63
CA ARG A 292 10.89 18.71 23.72
C ARG A 292 9.99 18.33 24.90
N LEU A 293 9.85 17.04 25.16
CA LEU A 293 9.14 16.51 26.32
C LEU A 293 10.14 16.24 27.45
N ARG A 294 9.74 16.58 28.67
CA ARG A 294 10.63 16.48 29.84
C ARG A 294 11.07 15.04 30.14
N ASN A 295 10.18 14.08 29.98
CA ASN A 295 10.45 12.65 30.20
C ASN A 295 11.30 12.00 29.11
N GLU A 296 11.30 12.55 27.88
CA GLU A 296 12.14 12.02 26.78
C GLU A 296 13.62 12.10 27.08
N GLU A 297 14.07 13.21 27.68
CA GLU A 297 15.49 13.43 27.95
C GLU A 297 16.03 12.43 28.98
N HIS A 298 15.22 12.11 29.99
CA HIS A 298 15.61 11.08 30.97
C HIS A 298 15.73 9.70 30.31
N ARG A 299 14.76 9.32 29.49
CA ARG A 299 14.79 8.06 28.73
C ARG A 299 15.98 8.02 27.76
N ASN A 300 16.21 9.09 26.99
CA ASN A 300 17.31 9.16 26.04
C ASN A 300 18.68 9.00 26.70
N ARG A 301 18.90 9.61 27.88
CA ARG A 301 20.14 9.41 28.64
C ARG A 301 20.34 7.95 29.02
N ALA A 302 19.30 7.30 29.54
CA ALA A 302 19.38 5.88 29.89
C ALA A 302 19.65 4.99 28.66
N LEU A 303 19.02 5.29 27.51
CA LEU A 303 19.27 4.57 26.24
C LEU A 303 20.70 4.79 25.73
N VAL A 304 21.24 6.00 25.85
CA VAL A 304 22.63 6.33 25.48
C VAL A 304 23.61 5.53 26.36
N ASP A 305 23.37 5.48 27.68
CA ASP A 305 24.21 4.74 28.63
C ASP A 305 24.18 3.23 28.34
N LEU A 306 22.99 2.68 28.04
CA LEU A 306 22.82 1.28 27.63
C LEU A 306 23.54 0.96 26.30
N ALA A 307 23.38 1.84 25.30
CA ALA A 307 24.03 1.70 23.99
C ALA A 307 25.57 1.67 24.13
N ARG A 308 26.13 2.59 24.95
CA ARG A 308 27.57 2.64 25.20
C ARG A 308 28.10 1.39 25.92
N ARG A 309 27.34 0.86 26.89
CA ARG A 309 27.73 -0.39 27.57
C ARG A 309 27.75 -1.61 26.67
N LEU A 310 26.84 -1.66 25.70
CA LEU A 310 26.71 -2.76 24.75
C LEU A 310 27.44 -2.54 23.44
N ASP A 311 28.18 -1.43 23.30
CA ASP A 311 28.87 -1.02 22.06
C ASP A 311 27.91 -0.97 20.85
N LEU A 312 26.70 -0.42 21.05
CA LEU A 312 25.68 -0.30 20.02
C LEU A 312 25.64 1.14 19.48
N PRO A 313 25.54 1.33 18.15
CA PRO A 313 25.49 2.64 17.56
C PRO A 313 24.13 3.33 17.79
N LEU A 314 24.21 4.65 18.06
CA LEU A 314 23.07 5.54 18.23
C LEU A 314 22.55 6.00 16.87
N LEU A 315 21.25 6.31 16.79
CA LEU A 315 20.60 6.89 15.61
C LEU A 315 19.56 7.93 16.02
N ALA A 316 19.69 9.15 15.52
CA ALA A 316 18.66 10.18 15.71
C ALA A 316 17.64 10.15 14.57
N THR A 317 16.35 10.07 14.94
CA THR A 317 15.21 10.25 14.03
C THR A 317 14.22 11.23 14.63
N ASN A 318 13.19 11.62 13.87
CA ASN A 318 12.13 12.47 14.43
C ASN A 318 10.79 11.75 14.63
N GLY A 319 10.65 10.48 14.24
CA GLY A 319 9.39 9.74 14.36
C GLY A 319 8.22 10.50 13.73
N VAL A 320 8.38 10.86 12.46
CA VAL A 320 7.51 11.78 11.73
C VAL A 320 6.11 11.19 11.58
N ARG A 321 5.08 11.99 11.93
CA ARG A 321 3.66 11.64 11.77
C ARG A 321 2.94 12.59 10.81
N TYR A 322 3.56 13.68 10.42
CA TYR A 322 3.03 14.65 9.46
C TYR A 322 4.15 15.48 8.82
N ALA A 323 3.89 16.00 7.62
CA ALA A 323 4.90 16.74 6.85
C ALA A 323 5.25 18.10 7.47
N LYS A 324 4.27 18.87 7.95
CA LYS A 324 4.44 20.24 8.43
C LYS A 324 3.84 20.42 9.83
N PRO A 325 4.37 21.34 10.67
CA PRO A 325 3.81 21.64 12.00
C PRO A 325 2.32 22.03 11.98
N SER A 326 1.86 22.62 10.85
CA SER A 326 0.45 23.00 10.63
C SER A 326 -0.49 21.78 10.52
N ASP A 327 0.05 20.57 10.37
CA ASP A 327 -0.75 19.35 10.21
C ASP A 327 -1.11 18.69 11.55
N LYS A 328 -0.50 19.15 12.64
CA LYS A 328 -0.80 18.67 13.99
C LYS A 328 -2.30 18.67 14.34
N PRO A 329 -3.09 19.73 14.05
CA PRO A 329 -4.54 19.71 14.36
C PRO A 329 -5.30 18.58 13.64
N LEU A 330 -4.92 18.24 12.40
CA LEU A 330 -5.48 17.09 11.70
C LEU A 330 -5.09 15.77 12.38
N HIS A 331 -3.83 15.65 12.81
CA HIS A 331 -3.36 14.48 13.56
C HIS A 331 -4.11 14.31 14.89
N ASP A 332 -4.43 15.42 15.58
CA ASP A 332 -5.23 15.39 16.81
C ASP A 332 -6.68 14.90 16.56
N VAL A 333 -7.31 15.39 15.49
CA VAL A 333 -8.61 14.88 15.04
C VAL A 333 -8.52 13.38 14.71
N MET A 334 -7.50 12.93 13.99
CA MET A 334 -7.29 11.52 13.68
C MET A 334 -7.06 10.69 14.95
N THR A 335 -6.32 11.21 15.93
CA THR A 335 -6.12 10.55 17.22
C THR A 335 -7.44 10.42 17.98
N SER A 336 -8.24 11.49 18.02
CA SER A 336 -9.59 11.47 18.61
C SER A 336 -10.49 10.42 17.95
N ILE A 337 -10.50 10.34 16.62
CA ILE A 337 -11.25 9.32 15.87
C ILE A 337 -10.77 7.91 16.25
N ARG A 338 -9.47 7.69 16.32
CA ARG A 338 -8.86 6.39 16.65
C ARG A 338 -9.17 5.92 18.07
N THR A 339 -9.16 6.85 19.02
CA THR A 339 -9.36 6.56 20.45
C THR A 339 -10.83 6.65 20.86
N HIS A 340 -11.71 7.14 19.98
CA HIS A 340 -13.12 7.41 20.25
C HIS A 340 -13.34 8.39 21.42
N VAL A 341 -12.41 9.30 21.67
CA VAL A 341 -12.47 10.31 22.72
C VAL A 341 -12.47 11.70 22.07
N PRO A 342 -13.43 12.59 22.38
CA PRO A 342 -13.41 13.96 21.87
C PRO A 342 -12.12 14.69 22.22
N ILE A 343 -11.67 15.61 21.36
CA ILE A 343 -10.38 16.32 21.53
C ILE A 343 -10.30 17.03 22.89
N ASP A 344 -11.39 17.62 23.35
CA ASP A 344 -11.45 18.35 24.62
C ASP A 344 -11.22 17.42 25.83
N ASP A 345 -11.54 16.12 25.70
CA ASP A 345 -11.39 15.10 26.74
C ASP A 345 -10.14 14.23 26.56
N ALA A 346 -9.45 14.34 25.42
CA ALA A 346 -8.39 13.45 25.03
C ALA A 346 -7.09 13.61 25.84
N GLY A 347 -6.85 14.78 26.45
CA GLY A 347 -5.75 15.03 27.37
C GLY A 347 -4.41 14.49 26.87
N GLY A 348 -3.80 13.59 27.65
CA GLY A 348 -2.50 12.96 27.35
C GLY A 348 -2.49 11.97 26.15
N LEU A 349 -3.65 11.67 25.54
CA LEU A 349 -3.70 10.90 24.31
C LEU A 349 -3.23 11.71 23.10
N LEU A 350 -3.28 13.04 23.19
CA LEU A 350 -2.77 13.95 22.15
C LEU A 350 -1.29 14.23 22.37
N ALA A 351 -0.54 14.30 21.28
CA ALA A 351 0.84 14.76 21.37
C ALA A 351 0.90 16.22 21.90
N ALA A 352 1.64 16.44 22.98
CA ALA A 352 1.70 17.76 23.63
C ALA A 352 2.32 18.84 22.74
N GLN A 353 3.21 18.46 21.82
CA GLN A 353 3.98 19.36 20.97
C GLN A 353 3.75 19.10 19.48
N ARG A 354 4.12 20.08 18.62
CA ARG A 354 4.04 19.98 17.15
C ARG A 354 5.33 19.43 16.53
N GLU A 355 6.13 18.70 17.29
CA GLU A 355 7.49 18.35 16.92
C GLU A 355 7.61 17.14 16.00
N ARG A 356 6.57 16.30 15.85
CA ARG A 356 6.59 15.11 14.99
C ARG A 356 6.38 15.43 13.50
N HIS A 357 6.88 16.58 13.05
CA HIS A 357 6.91 16.96 11.64
C HIS A 357 8.26 16.64 10.99
N LEU A 358 8.30 16.57 9.66
CA LEU A 358 9.55 16.37 8.94
C LEU A 358 10.46 17.59 9.10
N LYS A 359 11.65 17.40 9.70
CA LYS A 359 12.63 18.41 10.03
C LYS A 359 13.78 18.47 9.02
N SER A 360 14.36 19.64 8.85
CA SER A 360 15.60 19.83 8.09
C SER A 360 16.81 19.27 8.82
N ALA A 361 17.88 18.97 8.09
CA ALA A 361 19.16 18.56 8.65
C ALA A 361 19.69 19.57 9.70
N ALA A 362 19.52 20.87 9.46
CA ALA A 362 19.95 21.92 10.39
C ALA A 362 19.12 21.94 11.69
N GLU A 363 17.82 21.61 11.64
CA GLU A 363 16.98 21.48 12.83
C GLU A 363 17.39 20.27 13.65
N MET A 364 17.63 19.10 13.02
CA MET A 364 18.08 17.90 13.70
C MET A 364 19.48 18.06 14.29
N ALA A 365 20.41 18.69 13.59
CA ALA A 365 21.75 18.98 14.13
C ALA A 365 21.71 19.90 15.37
N ARG A 366 20.79 20.87 15.42
CA ARG A 366 20.59 21.72 16.62
C ARG A 366 19.93 20.91 17.75
N LEU A 367 18.97 20.05 17.43
CA LEU A 367 18.22 19.26 18.41
C LEU A 367 19.11 18.22 19.12
N PHE A 368 20.10 17.69 18.39
CA PHE A 368 21.07 16.70 18.88
C PHE A 368 22.50 17.25 18.91
N ALA A 369 22.67 18.53 19.23
CA ALA A 369 23.99 19.17 19.25
C ALA A 369 24.98 18.50 20.23
N ASP A 370 24.50 17.84 21.26
CA ASP A 370 25.25 17.05 22.25
C ASP A 370 25.55 15.59 21.80
N LEU A 371 24.92 15.12 20.71
CA LEU A 371 25.06 13.76 20.15
C LEU A 371 25.13 13.82 18.61
N PRO A 372 26.11 14.56 18.04
CA PRO A 372 26.21 14.75 16.59
C PRO A 372 26.44 13.43 15.83
N GLU A 373 27.06 12.42 16.48
CA GLU A 373 27.25 11.07 15.93
C GLU A 373 25.92 10.36 15.63
N ALA A 374 24.88 10.57 16.44
CA ALA A 374 23.57 9.97 16.23
C ALA A 374 22.87 10.56 14.98
N VAL A 375 23.11 11.84 14.66
CA VAL A 375 22.62 12.49 13.44
C VAL A 375 23.38 11.98 12.22
N ALA A 376 24.71 11.89 12.31
CA ALA A 376 25.58 11.42 11.23
C ALA A 376 25.28 9.96 10.85
N ALA A 377 24.97 9.11 11.83
CA ALA A 377 24.62 7.70 11.64
C ALA A 377 23.42 7.51 10.69
N SER A 378 22.50 8.50 10.59
CA SER A 378 21.38 8.42 9.65
C SER A 378 21.84 8.40 8.19
N ARG A 379 22.87 9.19 7.87
CA ARG A 379 23.45 9.22 6.53
C ARG A 379 24.25 7.94 6.22
N GLU A 380 25.02 7.48 7.19
CA GLU A 380 25.80 6.24 7.04
C GLU A 380 24.86 5.06 6.78
N LEU A 381 23.78 4.96 7.52
CA LEU A 381 22.78 3.92 7.32
C LEU A 381 22.09 4.00 5.95
N VAL A 382 21.84 5.18 5.40
CA VAL A 382 21.29 5.34 4.04
C VAL A 382 22.18 4.68 2.97
N GLU A 383 23.49 4.68 3.16
CA GLU A 383 24.44 4.07 2.23
C GLU A 383 24.39 2.53 2.29
N GLU A 384 24.02 1.96 3.45
CA GLU A 384 23.85 0.51 3.67
C GLU A 384 22.49 -0.03 3.17
N LEU A 385 21.50 0.85 2.95
CA LEU A 385 20.16 0.45 2.52
C LEU A 385 20.06 0.52 0.99
N ASP A 386 20.31 -0.57 0.28
CA ASP A 386 20.40 -0.59 -1.21
C ASP A 386 19.11 -1.10 -1.90
N PHE A 387 18.09 -1.49 -1.15
CA PHE A 387 16.83 -1.99 -1.72
C PHE A 387 15.95 -0.86 -2.26
N THR A 388 15.21 -1.16 -3.34
CA THR A 388 14.18 -0.29 -3.92
C THR A 388 13.02 -1.12 -4.47
N LEU A 389 11.79 -0.59 -4.41
CA LEU A 389 10.60 -1.25 -4.93
C LEU A 389 10.61 -1.48 -6.46
N ALA A 390 11.52 -0.88 -7.20
CA ALA A 390 11.69 -1.19 -8.62
C ALA A 390 12.15 -2.64 -8.90
N ASP A 391 12.66 -3.35 -7.87
CA ASP A 391 13.11 -4.75 -7.98
C ASP A 391 12.36 -5.66 -7.00
N LEU A 392 11.04 -5.79 -7.17
CA LEU A 392 10.21 -6.69 -6.36
C LEU A 392 10.44 -8.16 -6.67
N GLY A 393 10.93 -8.47 -7.88
CA GLY A 393 11.09 -9.83 -8.36
C GLY A 393 9.78 -10.57 -8.59
N TYR A 394 8.71 -9.82 -8.83
CA TYR A 394 7.46 -10.41 -9.26
C TYR A 394 7.62 -11.09 -10.61
N ARG A 395 7.06 -12.28 -10.72
CA ARG A 395 6.91 -13.00 -12.00
C ARG A 395 5.49 -13.53 -12.10
N PHE A 396 4.91 -13.37 -13.28
CA PHE A 396 3.63 -14.00 -13.60
C PHE A 396 3.83 -15.53 -13.73
N PRO A 397 2.85 -16.37 -13.36
CA PRO A 397 2.99 -17.81 -13.43
C PRO A 397 3.22 -18.33 -14.85
N ASP A 398 4.05 -19.35 -14.96
CA ASP A 398 4.16 -20.13 -16.19
C ASP A 398 2.93 -21.03 -16.34
N TYR A 399 2.40 -21.12 -17.56
CA TYR A 399 1.34 -22.08 -17.88
C TYR A 399 1.97 -23.46 -18.11
N PRO A 400 1.40 -24.57 -17.54
CA PRO A 400 1.91 -25.91 -17.81
C PRO A 400 1.72 -26.29 -19.27
N LEU A 401 2.82 -26.53 -19.97
CA LEU A 401 2.86 -26.80 -21.39
C LEU A 401 3.04 -28.30 -21.68
N PRO A 402 2.48 -28.82 -22.80
CA PRO A 402 2.88 -30.12 -23.31
C PRO A 402 4.37 -30.20 -23.63
N PRO A 403 4.99 -31.39 -23.57
CA PRO A 403 6.42 -31.54 -23.90
C PRO A 403 6.75 -31.01 -25.30
N GLY A 404 7.81 -30.18 -25.39
CA GLY A 404 8.29 -29.61 -26.65
C GLY A 404 7.59 -28.31 -27.09
N GLU A 405 6.57 -27.84 -26.38
CA GLU A 405 5.88 -26.60 -26.69
C GLU A 405 6.49 -25.42 -25.92
N THR A 406 6.44 -24.25 -26.54
CA THR A 406 6.65 -22.96 -25.89
C THR A 406 5.30 -22.30 -25.60
N PRO A 407 5.21 -21.29 -24.71
CA PRO A 407 3.94 -20.59 -24.46
C PRO A 407 3.29 -20.07 -25.74
N ILE A 408 4.08 -19.48 -26.64
CA ILE A 408 3.54 -18.94 -27.90
C ILE A 408 3.18 -20.04 -28.91
N SER A 409 3.94 -21.14 -29.03
CA SER A 409 3.61 -22.22 -29.96
C SER A 409 2.31 -22.90 -29.52
N TYR A 410 2.14 -23.10 -28.21
CA TYR A 410 0.92 -23.68 -27.66
C TYR A 410 -0.27 -22.73 -27.78
N LEU A 411 -0.10 -21.43 -27.51
CA LEU A 411 -1.14 -20.42 -27.73
C LEU A 411 -1.59 -20.39 -29.19
N ARG A 412 -0.66 -20.41 -30.14
CA ARG A 412 -0.96 -20.51 -31.57
C ARG A 412 -1.80 -21.76 -31.87
N HIS A 413 -1.36 -22.93 -31.37
CA HIS A 413 -2.06 -24.20 -31.56
C HIS A 413 -3.50 -24.13 -31.08
N VAL A 414 -3.73 -23.72 -29.82
CA VAL A 414 -5.09 -23.66 -29.25
C VAL A 414 -5.96 -22.61 -29.94
N THR A 415 -5.37 -21.44 -30.28
CA THR A 415 -6.09 -20.37 -30.98
C THR A 415 -6.57 -20.81 -32.35
N TRP A 416 -5.71 -21.41 -33.17
CA TRP A 416 -6.11 -21.88 -34.52
C TRP A 416 -7.12 -23.00 -34.49
N ASN A 417 -7.03 -23.93 -33.54
CA ASN A 417 -8.02 -24.99 -33.37
C ASN A 417 -9.38 -24.39 -32.98
N ALA A 418 -9.40 -23.46 -32.04
CA ALA A 418 -10.61 -22.80 -31.62
C ALA A 418 -11.19 -21.86 -32.69
N ALA A 419 -10.36 -21.13 -33.44
CA ALA A 419 -10.80 -20.24 -34.50
C ALA A 419 -11.59 -20.95 -35.62
N ARG A 420 -11.17 -22.17 -36.02
CA ARG A 420 -11.88 -22.97 -37.02
C ARG A 420 -13.32 -23.32 -36.61
N ALA A 421 -13.56 -23.48 -35.33
CA ALA A 421 -14.90 -23.80 -34.82
C ALA A 421 -15.73 -22.52 -34.56
N ARG A 422 -15.08 -21.42 -34.17
CA ARG A 422 -15.76 -20.22 -33.70
C ARG A 422 -16.10 -19.24 -34.80
N PHE A 423 -15.18 -18.99 -35.75
CA PHE A 423 -15.48 -18.13 -36.93
C PHE A 423 -16.27 -18.90 -37.98
N ARG A 424 -17.43 -18.41 -38.38
CA ARG A 424 -18.35 -19.03 -39.34
C ARG A 424 -18.78 -18.05 -40.42
N PRO A 425 -18.02 -17.94 -41.54
CA PRO A 425 -16.77 -18.62 -41.90
C PRO A 425 -15.51 -17.98 -41.34
N LEU A 426 -14.41 -18.74 -41.22
CA LEU A 426 -13.08 -18.24 -40.95
C LEU A 426 -12.52 -17.58 -42.22
N THR A 427 -12.74 -16.27 -42.36
CA THR A 427 -12.35 -15.49 -43.55
C THR A 427 -10.84 -15.23 -43.58
N ALA A 428 -10.29 -14.89 -44.77
CA ALA A 428 -8.88 -14.48 -44.90
C ALA A 428 -8.55 -13.24 -44.05
N ARG A 429 -9.51 -12.29 -43.87
CA ARG A 429 -9.37 -11.12 -43.00
C ARG A 429 -9.21 -11.56 -41.53
N ALA A 430 -10.02 -12.48 -41.07
CA ALA A 430 -9.93 -13.02 -39.70
C ALA A 430 -8.59 -13.74 -39.47
N GLN A 431 -8.16 -14.57 -40.48
CA GLN A 431 -6.86 -15.26 -40.38
C GLN A 431 -5.69 -14.26 -40.28
N ALA A 432 -5.67 -13.23 -41.11
CA ALA A 432 -4.63 -12.18 -41.08
C ALA A 432 -4.64 -11.42 -39.75
N GLN A 433 -5.83 -11.13 -39.19
CA GLN A 433 -5.94 -10.44 -37.90
C GLN A 433 -5.42 -11.32 -36.75
N ILE A 434 -5.79 -12.61 -36.69
CA ILE A 434 -5.30 -13.54 -35.66
C ILE A 434 -3.77 -13.63 -35.73
N GLU A 435 -3.18 -13.72 -36.93
CA GLU A 435 -1.72 -13.82 -37.06
C GLU A 435 -1.01 -12.54 -36.62
N LYS A 436 -1.56 -11.37 -36.95
CA LYS A 436 -1.07 -10.06 -36.49
C LYS A 436 -1.09 -9.98 -34.94
N GLU A 437 -2.20 -10.40 -34.33
CA GLU A 437 -2.35 -10.37 -32.88
C GLU A 437 -1.41 -11.35 -32.18
N LEU A 438 -1.27 -12.58 -32.67
CA LEU A 438 -0.33 -13.57 -32.13
C LEU A 438 1.11 -13.10 -32.22
N ALA A 439 1.49 -12.44 -33.32
CA ALA A 439 2.82 -11.86 -33.47
C ALA A 439 3.07 -10.72 -32.45
N MET A 440 2.05 -9.91 -32.15
CA MET A 440 2.16 -8.85 -31.12
C MET A 440 2.24 -9.47 -29.71
N ILE A 441 1.42 -10.49 -29.42
CA ILE A 441 1.45 -11.20 -28.14
C ILE A 441 2.83 -11.85 -27.90
N GLU A 442 3.41 -12.44 -28.95
CA GLU A 442 4.78 -13.00 -28.93
C GLU A 442 5.82 -11.92 -28.64
N LYS A 443 5.77 -10.81 -29.38
CA LYS A 443 6.71 -9.68 -29.21
C LYS A 443 6.68 -9.07 -27.80
N LEU A 444 5.52 -9.06 -27.17
CA LEU A 444 5.32 -8.52 -25.81
C LEU A 444 5.49 -9.57 -24.70
N ASP A 445 5.80 -10.84 -25.05
CA ASP A 445 5.94 -11.97 -24.13
C ASP A 445 4.69 -12.22 -23.26
N LEU A 446 3.50 -12.10 -23.85
CA LEU A 446 2.22 -12.20 -23.15
C LEU A 446 1.52 -13.56 -23.31
N ALA A 447 2.11 -14.52 -24.02
CA ALA A 447 1.47 -15.80 -24.33
C ALA A 447 1.04 -16.55 -23.07
N GLY A 448 1.86 -16.56 -22.02
CA GLY A 448 1.53 -17.16 -20.72
C GLY A 448 0.29 -16.55 -20.07
N TYR A 449 0.15 -15.22 -20.14
CA TYR A 449 -1.02 -14.51 -19.62
C TYR A 449 -2.32 -14.93 -20.33
N PHE A 450 -2.31 -14.95 -21.67
CA PHE A 450 -3.47 -15.40 -22.44
C PHE A 450 -3.84 -16.86 -22.15
N LEU A 451 -2.86 -17.74 -21.96
CA LEU A 451 -3.10 -19.16 -21.62
C LEU A 451 -3.72 -19.31 -20.23
N ILE A 452 -3.33 -18.50 -19.25
CA ILE A 452 -3.92 -18.52 -17.91
C ILE A 452 -5.35 -18.01 -17.94
N VAL A 453 -5.64 -16.91 -18.64
CA VAL A 453 -7.01 -16.41 -18.80
C VAL A 453 -7.87 -17.43 -19.55
N TRP A 454 -7.34 -18.05 -20.60
CA TRP A 454 -8.02 -19.14 -21.31
C TRP A 454 -8.31 -20.36 -20.40
N ASP A 455 -7.40 -20.73 -19.50
CA ASP A 455 -7.63 -21.81 -18.53
C ASP A 455 -8.80 -21.49 -17.58
N LEU A 456 -8.93 -20.23 -17.14
CA LEU A 456 -10.07 -19.78 -16.35
C LEU A 456 -11.38 -19.91 -17.13
N VAL A 457 -11.38 -19.48 -18.40
CA VAL A 457 -12.55 -19.64 -19.29
C VAL A 457 -12.88 -21.10 -19.51
N ARG A 458 -11.86 -21.95 -19.71
CA ARG A 458 -12.04 -23.41 -19.84
C ARG A 458 -12.62 -24.07 -18.57
N PHE A 459 -12.19 -23.55 -17.38
CA PHE A 459 -12.79 -23.99 -16.12
C PHE A 459 -14.27 -23.61 -16.07
N CYS A 460 -14.62 -22.37 -16.38
CA CYS A 460 -16.01 -21.92 -16.44
C CYS A 460 -16.85 -22.77 -17.37
N GLN A 461 -16.35 -23.07 -18.57
CA GLN A 461 -17.05 -23.93 -19.53
C GLN A 461 -17.32 -25.37 -19.02
N ARG A 462 -16.34 -25.97 -18.32
CA ARG A 462 -16.50 -27.32 -17.72
C ARG A 462 -17.51 -27.36 -16.58
N GLU A 463 -17.58 -26.26 -15.80
CA GLU A 463 -18.50 -26.13 -14.67
C GLU A 463 -19.85 -25.51 -15.07
N GLU A 464 -20.08 -25.29 -16.38
CA GLU A 464 -21.28 -24.66 -16.93
C GLU A 464 -21.55 -23.26 -16.36
N ILE A 465 -20.48 -22.52 -16.05
CA ILE A 465 -20.51 -21.13 -15.55
C ILE A 465 -20.42 -20.19 -16.74
N MET A 466 -21.37 -19.26 -16.87
CA MET A 466 -21.30 -18.23 -17.88
C MET A 466 -20.08 -17.31 -17.64
N VAL A 467 -19.33 -17.02 -18.69
CA VAL A 467 -18.17 -16.13 -18.63
C VAL A 467 -18.09 -15.27 -19.88
N GLN A 468 -17.78 -13.98 -19.69
CA GLN A 468 -17.67 -13.03 -20.78
C GLN A 468 -16.50 -12.08 -20.54
N GLY A 469 -15.52 -12.09 -21.44
CA GLY A 469 -14.47 -11.07 -21.47
C GLY A 469 -15.05 -9.72 -21.92
N ARG A 470 -14.79 -8.69 -21.14
CA ARG A 470 -15.31 -7.34 -21.30
C ARG A 470 -14.19 -6.32 -21.61
N GLY A 471 -14.61 -5.11 -21.97
CA GLY A 471 -13.71 -3.98 -22.16
C GLY A 471 -12.82 -4.15 -23.38
N SER A 472 -11.52 -3.93 -23.22
CA SER A 472 -10.55 -3.96 -24.32
C SER A 472 -10.34 -5.34 -24.93
N ALA A 473 -10.57 -6.41 -24.18
CA ALA A 473 -10.47 -7.80 -24.68
C ALA A 473 -11.43 -8.09 -25.86
N ALA A 474 -12.56 -7.35 -25.95
CA ALA A 474 -13.50 -7.47 -27.08
C ALA A 474 -12.90 -7.04 -28.42
N ASN A 475 -11.77 -6.32 -28.42
CA ASN A 475 -11.09 -5.91 -29.65
C ASN A 475 -10.12 -6.96 -30.21
N SER A 476 -10.00 -8.15 -29.56
CA SER A 476 -9.04 -9.18 -29.94
C SER A 476 -9.70 -10.38 -30.61
N ALA A 477 -9.26 -10.72 -31.81
CA ALA A 477 -9.65 -11.92 -32.53
C ALA A 477 -9.12 -13.20 -31.86
N VAL A 478 -7.97 -13.13 -31.16
CA VAL A 478 -7.46 -14.22 -30.34
C VAL A 478 -8.38 -14.45 -29.13
N CYS A 479 -8.80 -13.39 -28.41
CA CYS A 479 -9.77 -13.52 -27.32
C CYS A 479 -11.11 -14.09 -27.79
N TYR A 480 -11.60 -13.69 -28.95
CA TYR A 480 -12.81 -14.23 -29.55
C TYR A 480 -12.63 -15.72 -29.88
N ALA A 481 -11.54 -16.07 -30.57
CA ALA A 481 -11.26 -17.50 -30.92
C ALA A 481 -11.22 -18.39 -29.65
N LEU A 482 -10.54 -17.94 -28.60
CA LEU A 482 -10.39 -18.65 -27.32
C LEU A 482 -11.66 -18.66 -26.46
N SER A 483 -12.76 -18.09 -26.92
CA SER A 483 -14.02 -17.92 -26.16
C SER A 483 -13.88 -17.05 -24.88
N ILE A 484 -12.85 -16.24 -24.82
CA ILE A 484 -12.71 -15.23 -23.76
C ILE A 484 -13.78 -14.15 -23.93
N THR A 485 -14.07 -13.74 -25.16
CA THR A 485 -15.18 -12.82 -25.48
C THR A 485 -16.15 -13.44 -26.50
N ALA A 486 -17.42 -13.04 -26.45
CA ALA A 486 -18.43 -13.41 -27.45
C ALA A 486 -18.49 -12.41 -28.63
N VAL A 487 -17.79 -11.28 -28.54
CA VAL A 487 -17.79 -10.25 -29.59
C VAL A 487 -16.79 -10.60 -30.69
N ASP A 488 -17.26 -10.72 -31.94
CA ASP A 488 -16.39 -10.90 -33.10
C ASP A 488 -15.81 -9.56 -33.54
N PRO A 489 -14.52 -9.26 -33.27
CA PRO A 489 -13.93 -7.96 -33.56
C PRO A 489 -13.73 -7.72 -35.05
N VAL A 490 -13.61 -8.78 -35.85
CA VAL A 490 -13.43 -8.68 -37.30
C VAL A 490 -14.72 -8.27 -37.99
N LYS A 491 -15.85 -8.87 -37.55
CA LYS A 491 -17.19 -8.51 -38.02
C LYS A 491 -17.61 -7.11 -37.57
N MET A 492 -17.26 -6.74 -36.35
CA MET A 492 -17.60 -5.44 -35.75
C MET A 492 -16.58 -4.33 -36.06
N GLU A 493 -15.56 -4.62 -36.85
CA GLU A 493 -14.50 -3.69 -37.26
C GLU A 493 -13.80 -2.98 -36.10
N LEU A 494 -13.56 -3.72 -34.99
CA LEU A 494 -12.91 -3.20 -33.80
C LEU A 494 -11.39 -3.14 -33.98
N LEU A 495 -10.75 -2.17 -33.30
CA LEU A 495 -9.30 -1.93 -33.40
C LEU A 495 -8.55 -2.66 -32.29
N PHE A 496 -7.71 -3.62 -32.65
CA PHE A 496 -6.87 -4.39 -31.73
C PHE A 496 -5.89 -3.50 -30.96
N GLU A 497 -5.39 -2.44 -31.56
CA GLU A 497 -4.44 -1.49 -30.96
C GLU A 497 -5.01 -0.79 -29.72
N ARG A 498 -6.33 -0.78 -29.53
CA ARG A 498 -6.98 -0.31 -28.30
C ARG A 498 -6.81 -1.29 -27.13
N PHE A 499 -6.52 -2.53 -27.42
CA PHE A 499 -6.26 -3.58 -26.42
C PHE A 499 -4.77 -3.74 -26.16
N LEU A 500 -3.96 -3.92 -27.21
CA LEU A 500 -2.52 -4.10 -27.11
C LEU A 500 -1.79 -3.26 -28.15
N SER A 501 -0.78 -2.49 -27.71
CA SER A 501 0.17 -1.81 -28.58
C SER A 501 1.50 -1.62 -27.86
N GLU A 502 2.59 -1.50 -28.62
CA GLU A 502 3.94 -1.25 -28.07
C GLU A 502 4.04 0.09 -27.35
N GLU A 503 3.30 1.09 -27.80
CA GLU A 503 3.33 2.46 -27.28
C GLU A 503 2.64 2.58 -25.91
N ARG A 504 1.69 1.69 -25.61
CA ARG A 504 0.87 1.76 -24.41
C ARG A 504 1.66 1.49 -23.14
N GLY A 505 2.67 0.60 -23.21
CA GLY A 505 3.57 0.31 -22.09
C GLY A 505 2.91 -0.28 -20.84
N GLU A 506 1.63 -0.61 -20.91
CA GLU A 506 0.82 -1.20 -19.84
C GLU A 506 0.51 -2.65 -20.17
N TRP A 507 0.38 -3.47 -19.13
CA TRP A 507 -0.08 -4.85 -19.26
C TRP A 507 -1.54 -4.90 -19.75
N PRO A 508 -1.94 -5.95 -20.52
CA PRO A 508 -3.33 -6.12 -20.91
C PRO A 508 -4.18 -6.37 -19.66
N ASP A 509 -5.35 -5.74 -19.62
CA ASP A 509 -6.35 -5.93 -18.58
C ASP A 509 -7.54 -6.67 -19.17
N ILE A 510 -7.64 -7.97 -18.89
CA ILE A 510 -8.76 -8.83 -19.30
C ILE A 510 -9.71 -8.96 -18.12
N ASP A 511 -10.81 -8.24 -18.20
CA ASP A 511 -11.93 -8.39 -17.26
C ASP A 511 -12.77 -9.60 -17.64
N LEU A 512 -12.96 -10.54 -16.72
CA LEU A 512 -13.89 -11.66 -16.88
C LEU A 512 -15.16 -11.40 -16.06
N ASP A 513 -16.25 -11.11 -16.74
CA ASP A 513 -17.57 -11.00 -16.16
C ASP A 513 -18.16 -12.39 -15.90
N LEU A 514 -18.62 -12.63 -14.69
CA LEU A 514 -19.15 -13.89 -14.18
C LEU A 514 -20.53 -13.66 -13.56
N PRO A 515 -21.40 -14.67 -13.47
CA PRO A 515 -22.60 -14.59 -12.65
C PRO A 515 -22.26 -14.29 -11.20
N SER A 516 -23.06 -13.47 -10.52
CA SER A 516 -22.86 -13.10 -9.12
C SER A 516 -22.98 -14.33 -8.18
N GLY A 517 -22.49 -14.18 -6.95
CA GLY A 517 -22.67 -15.22 -5.92
C GLY A 517 -21.78 -16.44 -6.08
N ASP A 518 -22.37 -17.63 -5.90
CA ASP A 518 -21.65 -18.91 -5.76
C ASP A 518 -20.84 -19.30 -6.99
N GLN A 519 -21.33 -18.98 -8.18
CA GLN A 519 -20.63 -19.32 -9.43
C GLN A 519 -19.29 -18.58 -9.53
N ARG A 520 -19.31 -17.28 -9.26
CA ARG A 520 -18.08 -16.50 -9.21
C ARG A 520 -17.13 -17.01 -8.11
N GLU A 521 -17.68 -17.36 -6.95
CA GLU A 521 -16.88 -17.89 -5.84
C GLU A 521 -16.16 -19.18 -6.24
N LYS A 522 -16.80 -20.08 -6.98
CA LYS A 522 -16.16 -21.30 -7.52
C LYS A 522 -14.93 -20.98 -8.36
N VAL A 523 -15.00 -19.93 -9.20
CA VAL A 523 -13.88 -19.50 -10.05
C VAL A 523 -12.74 -18.93 -9.19
N ILE A 524 -13.05 -18.07 -8.22
CA ILE A 524 -12.06 -17.53 -7.28
C ILE A 524 -11.36 -18.66 -6.52
N GLN A 525 -12.13 -19.61 -5.99
CA GLN A 525 -11.58 -20.77 -5.27
C GLN A 525 -10.80 -21.72 -6.20
N TYR A 526 -11.14 -21.78 -7.49
CA TYR A 526 -10.32 -22.50 -8.48
C TYR A 526 -8.91 -21.88 -8.57
N VAL A 527 -8.80 -20.55 -8.64
CA VAL A 527 -7.49 -19.84 -8.66
C VAL A 527 -6.69 -20.15 -7.39
N TYR A 528 -7.30 -20.06 -6.19
CA TYR A 528 -6.61 -20.41 -4.95
C TYR A 528 -6.16 -21.87 -4.91
N ARG A 529 -6.98 -22.83 -5.37
CA ARG A 529 -6.56 -24.25 -5.44
C ARG A 529 -5.40 -24.46 -6.42
N ARG A 530 -5.38 -23.73 -7.54
CA ARG A 530 -4.38 -23.90 -8.58
C ARG A 530 -3.03 -23.29 -8.21
N TYR A 531 -3.01 -22.10 -7.61
CA TYR A 531 -1.79 -21.35 -7.31
C TYR A 531 -1.39 -21.38 -5.82
N GLY A 532 -2.24 -21.94 -4.97
CA GLY A 532 -2.02 -22.09 -3.53
C GLY A 532 -2.29 -20.80 -2.73
N PRO A 533 -2.32 -20.90 -1.39
CA PRO A 533 -2.70 -19.79 -0.50
C PRO A 533 -1.66 -18.67 -0.45
N HIS A 534 -0.47 -18.89 -0.97
CA HIS A 534 0.60 -17.91 -1.04
C HIS A 534 0.90 -17.45 -2.47
N GLY A 535 0.28 -18.05 -3.49
CA GLY A 535 0.52 -17.73 -4.90
C GLY A 535 -0.55 -16.85 -5.51
N ALA A 536 -1.68 -16.64 -4.84
CA ALA A 536 -2.78 -15.82 -5.33
C ALA A 536 -3.42 -15.02 -4.19
N ALA A 537 -3.91 -13.81 -4.49
CA ALA A 537 -4.66 -12.98 -3.55
C ALA A 537 -5.54 -11.98 -4.31
N MET A 538 -6.60 -11.49 -3.65
CA MET A 538 -7.39 -10.37 -4.17
C MET A 538 -6.62 -9.06 -4.04
N THR A 539 -6.81 -8.12 -4.96
CA THR A 539 -6.31 -6.75 -4.80
C THR A 539 -7.08 -6.02 -3.70
N ALA A 540 -6.45 -5.02 -3.12
CA ALA A 540 -7.11 -4.14 -2.16
C ALA A 540 -7.88 -3.01 -2.85
N ASN A 541 -8.75 -2.38 -2.07
CA ASN A 541 -9.28 -1.05 -2.31
C ASN A 541 -8.92 -0.16 -1.12
N VAL A 542 -8.28 0.95 -1.36
CA VAL A 542 -8.07 1.97 -0.32
C VAL A 542 -9.37 2.74 -0.11
N ILE A 543 -10.09 2.40 0.95
CA ILE A 543 -11.29 3.13 1.33
C ILE A 543 -10.87 4.43 2.00
N THR A 544 -11.32 5.56 1.45
CA THR A 544 -11.00 6.90 1.95
C THR A 544 -12.20 7.55 2.64
N TYR A 545 -11.92 8.54 3.48
CA TYR A 545 -12.97 9.38 4.04
C TYR A 545 -13.64 10.19 2.93
N ARG A 546 -14.95 9.97 2.72
CA ARG A 546 -15.79 10.77 1.82
C ARG A 546 -16.58 11.78 2.66
N ASP A 547 -17.21 12.77 2.04
CA ASP A 547 -17.84 13.90 2.71
C ASP A 547 -18.66 13.49 3.92
N ARG A 548 -19.63 12.60 3.74
CA ARG A 548 -20.52 12.16 4.83
C ARG A 548 -19.78 11.49 5.98
N SER A 549 -18.78 10.66 5.70
CA SER A 549 -17.99 9.99 6.74
C SER A 549 -17.03 10.95 7.43
N ALA A 550 -16.35 11.83 6.68
CA ALA A 550 -15.47 12.83 7.24
C ALA A 550 -16.23 13.83 8.14
N ILE A 551 -17.40 14.33 7.69
CA ILE A 551 -18.27 15.20 8.48
C ILE A 551 -18.61 14.54 9.81
N ARG A 552 -19.10 13.29 9.79
CA ARG A 552 -19.48 12.57 11.01
C ARG A 552 -18.34 12.41 11.99
N GLU A 553 -17.20 11.96 11.51
CA GLU A 553 -16.06 11.67 12.38
C GLU A 553 -15.40 12.95 12.91
N VAL A 554 -15.26 13.99 12.08
CA VAL A 554 -14.73 15.29 12.55
C VAL A 554 -15.68 15.95 13.56
N ALA A 555 -16.99 15.94 13.31
CA ALA A 555 -17.95 16.51 14.23
C ALA A 555 -17.91 15.79 15.59
N LYS A 556 -17.86 14.44 15.61
CA LYS A 556 -17.68 13.66 16.84
C LYS A 556 -16.37 14.00 17.56
N ALA A 557 -15.26 14.05 16.83
CA ALA A 557 -13.95 14.40 17.37
C ALA A 557 -13.93 15.78 18.02
N LEU A 558 -14.70 16.73 17.47
CA LEU A 558 -14.89 18.06 18.03
C LEU A 558 -15.99 18.13 19.11
N GLY A 559 -16.56 16.99 19.56
CA GLY A 559 -17.53 16.93 20.64
C GLY A 559 -18.92 17.50 20.33
N TYR A 560 -19.35 17.48 19.04
CA TYR A 560 -20.74 17.79 18.67
C TYR A 560 -21.67 16.66 19.11
N SER A 561 -22.90 17.01 19.52
CA SER A 561 -23.91 16.03 19.88
C SER A 561 -24.36 15.19 18.68
N SER A 562 -24.93 14.00 18.93
CA SER A 562 -25.44 13.10 17.88
C SER A 562 -26.38 13.81 16.90
N ASP A 563 -27.29 14.65 17.42
CA ASP A 563 -28.26 15.41 16.61
C ASP A 563 -27.56 16.45 15.72
N GLN A 564 -26.56 17.13 16.25
CA GLN A 564 -25.74 18.08 15.48
C GLN A 564 -24.92 17.36 14.39
N VAL A 565 -24.32 16.21 14.71
CA VAL A 565 -23.61 15.37 13.75
C VAL A 565 -24.52 14.94 12.60
N ASP A 566 -25.76 14.50 12.92
CA ASP A 566 -26.72 14.06 11.91
C ASP A 566 -27.22 15.22 11.05
N LYS A 567 -27.45 16.38 11.61
CA LYS A 567 -27.84 17.61 10.87
C LYS A 567 -26.73 18.02 9.90
N LEU A 568 -25.47 18.10 10.36
CA LEU A 568 -24.31 18.43 9.52
C LEU A 568 -24.14 17.40 8.39
N ALA A 569 -24.19 16.10 8.71
CA ALA A 569 -24.00 15.04 7.73
C ALA A 569 -25.14 14.96 6.69
N LYS A 570 -26.38 15.31 7.08
CA LYS A 570 -27.52 15.35 6.16
C LYS A 570 -27.44 16.55 5.23
N GLN A 571 -27.09 17.73 5.75
CA GLN A 571 -27.07 18.96 4.98
C GLN A 571 -25.87 19.08 4.05
N LEU A 572 -24.66 18.78 4.57
CA LEU A 572 -23.41 18.93 3.82
C LEU A 572 -23.01 17.68 3.04
N GLY A 573 -23.57 16.51 3.37
CA GLY A 573 -23.22 15.21 2.78
C GLY A 573 -24.12 14.75 1.65
N THR A 574 -24.82 15.65 0.93
CA THR A 574 -25.78 15.30 -0.12
C THR A 574 -25.07 14.75 -1.36
N TRP A 575 -25.61 13.67 -1.93
CA TRP A 575 -25.09 13.01 -3.12
C TRP A 575 -24.99 13.97 -4.32
N GLY A 576 -23.79 14.10 -4.88
CA GLY A 576 -23.55 14.72 -6.17
C GLY A 576 -23.03 16.17 -6.14
N TYR A 577 -22.99 16.84 -5.00
CA TYR A 577 -22.39 18.17 -4.88
C TYR A 577 -20.98 18.04 -4.28
N ASP A 578 -19.96 18.38 -5.04
CA ASP A 578 -18.59 18.50 -4.52
C ASP A 578 -18.46 19.78 -3.69
N VAL A 579 -19.12 19.80 -2.53
CA VAL A 579 -19.14 20.96 -1.61
C VAL A 579 -17.73 21.35 -1.17
N SER A 580 -16.75 20.42 -1.24
CA SER A 580 -15.36 20.73 -0.91
C SER A 580 -14.67 21.60 -1.97
N ARG A 581 -15.16 21.55 -3.22
CA ARG A 581 -14.77 22.45 -4.32
C ARG A 581 -15.73 23.65 -4.45
N GLY A 582 -16.82 23.64 -3.67
CA GLY A 582 -17.83 24.70 -3.68
C GLY A 582 -17.27 26.04 -3.21
N ASP A 583 -17.85 27.12 -3.72
CA ASP A 583 -17.59 28.47 -3.23
C ASP A 583 -17.79 28.49 -1.70
N PRO A 584 -16.89 29.10 -0.92
CA PRO A 584 -17.05 29.32 0.52
C PRO A 584 -18.42 29.88 0.94
N LYS A 585 -19.05 30.68 0.08
CA LYS A 585 -20.41 31.20 0.27
C LYS A 585 -21.48 30.10 0.31
N SER A 586 -21.35 29.10 -0.58
CA SER A 586 -22.28 27.97 -0.62
C SER A 586 -22.22 27.13 0.65
N ILE A 587 -21.02 26.87 1.20
CA ILE A 587 -20.86 26.13 2.47
C ILE A 587 -21.44 26.94 3.65
N ALA A 588 -21.22 28.25 3.68
CA ALA A 588 -21.75 29.11 4.73
C ALA A 588 -23.29 29.12 4.71
N GLU A 589 -23.89 29.14 3.53
CA GLU A 589 -25.36 29.07 3.37
C GLU A 589 -25.92 27.72 3.85
N GLU A 590 -25.25 26.60 3.52
CA GLU A 590 -25.67 25.27 3.95
C GLU A 590 -25.52 25.09 5.48
N LEU A 591 -24.45 25.63 6.08
CA LEU A 591 -24.28 25.66 7.52
C LEU A 591 -25.38 26.46 8.20
N THR A 592 -25.73 27.64 7.66
CA THR A 592 -26.81 28.48 8.19
C THR A 592 -28.17 27.76 8.10
N ARG A 593 -28.47 27.07 6.99
CA ARG A 593 -29.67 26.22 6.85
C ARG A 593 -29.70 25.07 7.84
N ALA A 594 -28.55 24.52 8.20
CA ALA A 594 -28.44 23.49 9.24
C ALA A 594 -28.57 24.06 10.66
N GLY A 595 -28.62 25.37 10.81
CA GLY A 595 -28.75 26.06 12.11
C GLY A 595 -27.40 26.30 12.82
N PHE A 596 -26.33 26.39 12.06
CA PHE A 596 -24.98 26.71 12.57
C PHE A 596 -24.52 28.09 12.08
N ASP A 597 -23.83 28.81 12.93
CA ASP A 597 -23.21 30.09 12.55
C ASP A 597 -21.85 29.86 11.85
N PRO A 598 -21.72 30.21 10.55
CA PRO A 598 -20.44 30.08 9.85
C PRO A 598 -19.30 30.93 10.44
N ALA A 599 -19.62 31.96 11.23
CA ALA A 599 -18.64 32.83 11.90
C ALA A 599 -18.08 32.20 13.20
N ASP A 600 -18.74 31.19 13.74
CA ASP A 600 -18.29 30.47 14.93
C ASP A 600 -16.92 29.79 14.67
N GLU A 601 -15.97 29.98 15.59
CA GLU A 601 -14.62 29.43 15.47
C GLU A 601 -14.60 27.89 15.41
N ARG A 602 -15.48 27.24 16.17
CA ARG A 602 -15.60 25.79 16.20
C ARG A 602 -16.14 25.25 14.87
N ILE A 603 -17.08 25.97 14.25
CA ILE A 603 -17.59 25.64 12.90
C ILE A 603 -16.51 25.86 11.85
N ARG A 604 -15.72 26.92 11.92
CA ARG A 604 -14.58 27.15 11.02
C ARG A 604 -13.52 26.05 11.15
N LEU A 605 -13.19 25.65 12.37
CA LEU A 605 -12.31 24.54 12.64
C LEU A 605 -12.90 23.22 12.07
N PHE A 606 -14.18 22.96 12.30
CA PHE A 606 -14.86 21.80 11.74
C PHE A 606 -14.76 21.75 10.22
N VAL A 607 -15.06 22.82 9.51
CA VAL A 607 -14.97 22.89 8.03
C VAL A 607 -13.53 22.66 7.56
N THR A 608 -12.56 23.26 8.25
CA THR A 608 -11.14 23.09 7.92
C THR A 608 -10.68 21.63 8.09
N MET A 609 -11.04 21.00 9.21
CA MET A 609 -10.64 19.61 9.49
C MET A 609 -11.40 18.62 8.60
N TRP A 610 -12.69 18.86 8.33
CA TRP A 610 -13.48 18.07 7.37
C TRP A 610 -12.82 18.05 5.99
N ARG A 611 -12.49 19.24 5.44
CA ARG A 611 -11.80 19.35 4.13
C ARG A 611 -10.46 18.62 4.11
N ARG A 612 -9.70 18.69 5.18
CA ARG A 612 -8.39 18.04 5.30
C ARG A 612 -8.48 16.53 5.51
N LEU A 613 -9.49 16.04 6.24
CA LEU A 613 -9.71 14.60 6.44
C LEU A 613 -10.26 13.91 5.19
N ARG A 614 -10.95 14.65 4.33
CA ARG A 614 -11.49 14.14 3.08
C ARG A 614 -10.38 13.54 2.22
N ASN A 615 -10.65 12.38 1.61
CA ASN A 615 -9.73 11.57 0.80
C ASN A 615 -8.53 10.97 1.56
N MET A 616 -8.40 11.21 2.87
CA MET A 616 -7.44 10.47 3.67
C MET A 616 -7.83 8.98 3.75
N PRO A 617 -6.84 8.06 3.74
CA PRO A 617 -7.09 6.64 3.91
C PRO A 617 -7.80 6.35 5.24
N ARG A 618 -8.85 5.53 5.16
CA ARG A 618 -9.65 5.13 6.32
C ARG A 618 -9.37 3.70 6.74
N HIS A 619 -9.43 2.80 5.79
CA HIS A 619 -9.08 1.38 5.95
C HIS A 619 -8.93 0.73 4.57
N LEU A 620 -8.31 -0.44 4.56
CA LEU A 620 -8.21 -1.26 3.38
C LEU A 620 -9.48 -2.10 3.21
N GLY A 621 -10.08 -2.08 2.03
CA GLY A 621 -11.15 -2.98 1.60
C GLY A 621 -10.62 -4.06 0.66
N GLN A 622 -11.45 -5.04 0.32
CA GLN A 622 -11.18 -5.98 -0.76
C GLN A 622 -11.75 -5.41 -2.06
N HIS A 623 -11.00 -5.49 -3.16
CA HIS A 623 -11.50 -5.16 -4.50
C HIS A 623 -12.62 -6.13 -4.93
N SER A 624 -13.55 -5.65 -5.75
CA SER A 624 -14.70 -6.45 -6.17
C SER A 624 -14.32 -7.61 -7.09
N GLY A 625 -13.25 -7.52 -7.88
CA GLY A 625 -12.89 -8.51 -8.91
C GLY A 625 -11.41 -8.82 -9.00
N GLY A 626 -10.53 -7.83 -8.81
CA GLY A 626 -9.09 -7.95 -9.07
C GLY A 626 -8.42 -9.06 -8.28
N MET A 627 -7.73 -9.93 -8.98
CA MET A 627 -6.95 -11.01 -8.39
C MET A 627 -5.54 -11.00 -8.94
N VAL A 628 -4.56 -11.04 -8.06
CA VAL A 628 -3.13 -11.13 -8.38
C VAL A 628 -2.69 -12.58 -8.26
N ILE A 629 -1.88 -13.04 -9.21
CA ILE A 629 -1.34 -14.39 -9.26
C ILE A 629 0.18 -14.28 -9.47
N ALA A 630 0.97 -15.10 -8.77
CA ALA A 630 2.42 -15.12 -8.87
C ALA A 630 2.98 -16.51 -9.17
N ALA A 631 4.10 -16.58 -9.87
CA ALA A 631 4.83 -17.82 -10.15
C ALA A 631 5.39 -18.50 -8.90
N GLY A 632 5.48 -17.79 -7.80
CA GLY A 632 6.01 -18.26 -6.53
C GLY A 632 5.19 -17.74 -5.37
N ARG A 633 5.87 -17.38 -4.31
CA ARG A 633 5.23 -16.81 -3.13
C ARG A 633 4.93 -15.33 -3.32
N LEU A 634 3.65 -14.98 -3.38
CA LEU A 634 3.20 -13.58 -3.48
C LEU A 634 3.52 -12.79 -2.20
N ASP A 635 3.56 -13.48 -1.04
CA ASP A 635 3.99 -12.89 0.23
C ASP A 635 5.52 -12.62 0.34
N GLU A 636 6.26 -12.78 -0.75
CA GLU A 636 7.63 -12.26 -0.92
C GLU A 636 7.67 -10.96 -1.73
N VAL A 637 6.55 -10.64 -2.40
CA VAL A 637 6.38 -9.47 -3.27
C VAL A 637 5.61 -8.38 -2.56
N VAL A 638 4.55 -8.75 -1.84
CA VAL A 638 3.65 -7.85 -1.12
C VAL A 638 3.08 -8.54 0.11
N PRO A 639 2.94 -7.85 1.25
CA PRO A 639 2.28 -8.45 2.41
C PRO A 639 0.84 -8.84 2.11
N LEU A 640 0.41 -9.97 2.68
CA LEU A 640 -0.94 -10.50 2.56
C LEU A 640 -1.70 -10.37 3.87
N GLU A 641 -3.00 -10.07 3.78
CA GLU A 641 -3.90 -9.98 4.92
C GLU A 641 -5.12 -10.87 4.74
N PRO A 642 -5.71 -11.41 5.83
CA PRO A 642 -7.01 -12.06 5.74
C PRO A 642 -8.07 -11.04 5.30
N ALA A 643 -8.94 -11.45 4.37
CA ALA A 643 -10.12 -10.67 4.01
C ALA A 643 -11.21 -10.75 5.08
N ALA A 644 -12.21 -9.86 5.01
CA ALA A 644 -13.43 -10.00 5.82
C ALA A 644 -14.28 -11.21 5.40
N MET A 645 -14.15 -11.66 4.14
CA MET A 645 -14.78 -12.87 3.65
C MET A 645 -13.87 -14.06 3.94
N GLU A 646 -14.46 -15.13 4.48
CA GLU A 646 -13.78 -16.40 4.75
C GLU A 646 -13.15 -17.00 3.48
N GLY A 647 -11.99 -17.62 3.61
CA GLY A 647 -11.29 -18.29 2.49
C GLY A 647 -10.64 -17.33 1.48
N ARG A 648 -10.57 -16.03 1.78
CA ARG A 648 -9.93 -15.03 0.91
C ARG A 648 -8.78 -14.33 1.59
N VAL A 649 -7.81 -13.94 0.77
CA VAL A 649 -6.61 -13.20 1.14
C VAL A 649 -6.51 -11.96 0.26
N VAL A 650 -6.03 -10.86 0.81
CA VAL A 650 -5.92 -9.56 0.12
C VAL A 650 -4.46 -9.10 0.16
N VAL A 651 -3.92 -8.62 -0.96
CA VAL A 651 -2.64 -7.88 -0.97
C VAL A 651 -2.84 -6.50 -0.34
N GLN A 652 -1.78 -5.91 0.22
CA GLN A 652 -1.88 -4.57 0.85
C GLN A 652 -1.95 -3.41 -0.17
N TRP A 653 -1.89 -3.67 -1.46
CA TRP A 653 -1.88 -2.67 -2.53
C TRP A 653 -3.16 -2.66 -3.33
N ASP A 654 -3.56 -1.47 -3.77
CA ASP A 654 -4.71 -1.31 -4.65
C ASP A 654 -4.33 -1.57 -6.11
N ASN A 655 -5.30 -1.37 -7.00
CA ASN A 655 -5.16 -1.65 -8.42
C ASN A 655 -4.07 -0.79 -9.08
N ASP A 656 -4.04 0.50 -8.72
CA ASP A 656 -3.09 1.46 -9.29
C ASP A 656 -1.67 1.19 -8.77
N ASP A 657 -1.53 0.85 -7.49
CA ASP A 657 -0.27 0.46 -6.87
C ASP A 657 0.32 -0.81 -7.53
N CYS A 658 -0.52 -1.81 -7.80
CA CYS A 658 -0.12 -3.04 -8.50
C CYS A 658 0.34 -2.73 -9.94
N ALA A 659 -0.39 -1.89 -10.67
CA ALA A 659 -0.04 -1.49 -12.03
C ALA A 659 1.27 -0.70 -12.08
N ASP A 660 1.47 0.27 -11.18
CA ASP A 660 2.69 1.07 -11.09
C ASP A 660 3.95 0.21 -10.81
N LEU A 661 3.78 -0.92 -10.12
CA LEU A 661 4.86 -1.85 -9.79
C LEU A 661 4.95 -3.07 -10.74
N GLY A 662 4.16 -3.07 -11.82
CA GLY A 662 4.20 -4.12 -12.85
C GLY A 662 3.64 -5.47 -12.40
N ILE A 663 2.78 -5.48 -11.40
CA ILE A 663 2.07 -6.68 -10.95
C ILE A 663 0.83 -6.88 -11.80
N ILE A 664 0.73 -8.05 -12.42
CA ILE A 664 -0.38 -8.38 -13.31
C ILE A 664 -1.57 -8.88 -12.50
N LYS A 665 -2.74 -8.34 -12.81
CA LYS A 665 -4.03 -8.76 -12.25
C LYS A 665 -4.92 -9.41 -13.30
N VAL A 666 -5.86 -10.20 -12.85
CA VAL A 666 -7.00 -10.70 -13.62
C VAL A 666 -8.27 -10.31 -12.87
N ASP A 667 -9.18 -9.61 -13.55
CA ASP A 667 -10.43 -9.19 -12.92
C ASP A 667 -11.53 -10.22 -13.09
N LEU A 668 -11.99 -10.81 -11.97
CA LEU A 668 -13.08 -11.76 -11.88
C LEU A 668 -14.32 -11.04 -11.33
N LEU A 669 -15.08 -10.38 -12.20
CA LEU A 669 -16.20 -9.51 -11.81
C LEU A 669 -17.51 -10.27 -11.68
N GLY A 670 -18.29 -10.00 -10.65
CA GLY A 670 -19.62 -10.59 -10.47
C GLY A 670 -20.70 -9.63 -10.96
N LEU A 671 -21.48 -10.04 -11.97
CA LEU A 671 -22.56 -9.24 -12.54
C LEU A 671 -23.93 -9.89 -12.30
N GLY A 672 -24.85 -9.12 -11.69
CA GLY A 672 -26.23 -9.58 -11.48
C GLY A 672 -26.99 -9.85 -12.78
N MET A 673 -26.66 -9.14 -13.87
CA MET A 673 -27.24 -9.38 -15.19
C MET A 673 -26.85 -10.75 -15.75
N LEU A 674 -25.57 -11.15 -15.61
CA LEU A 674 -25.15 -12.51 -16.02
C LEU A 674 -25.79 -13.59 -15.17
N GLN A 675 -26.01 -13.35 -13.89
CA GLN A 675 -26.77 -14.24 -13.03
C GLN A 675 -28.21 -14.40 -13.53
N ALA A 676 -28.87 -13.29 -13.88
CA ALA A 676 -30.23 -13.34 -14.44
C ALA A 676 -30.29 -14.11 -15.78
N LEU A 677 -29.31 -13.92 -16.65
CA LEU A 677 -29.21 -14.67 -17.91
C LEU A 677 -28.94 -16.14 -17.67
N GLU A 678 -28.04 -16.50 -16.78
CA GLU A 678 -27.72 -17.88 -16.42
C GLU A 678 -28.96 -18.63 -15.88
N GLU A 679 -29.81 -17.96 -15.12
CA GLU A 679 -31.06 -18.51 -14.61
C GLU A 679 -32.15 -18.57 -15.70
N ALA A 680 -32.23 -17.57 -16.59
CA ALA A 680 -33.26 -17.46 -17.61
C ALA A 680 -33.10 -18.51 -18.76
N ILE A 681 -31.85 -18.76 -19.21
CA ILE A 681 -31.60 -19.66 -20.34
C ILE A 681 -32.10 -21.07 -20.12
N PRO A 682 -31.88 -21.75 -18.99
CA PRO A 682 -32.47 -23.06 -18.69
C PRO A 682 -34.00 -23.04 -18.64
N VAL A 683 -34.60 -21.94 -18.15
CA VAL A 683 -36.07 -21.78 -18.14
C VAL A 683 -36.61 -21.72 -19.57
N ILE A 684 -35.99 -20.89 -20.44
CA ILE A 684 -36.36 -20.81 -21.87
C ILE A 684 -36.21 -22.16 -22.53
N ARG A 685 -35.09 -22.87 -22.34
CA ARG A 685 -34.88 -24.21 -22.87
C ARG A 685 -35.98 -25.21 -22.44
N THR A 686 -36.34 -25.18 -21.16
CA THR A 686 -37.35 -26.11 -20.60
C THR A 686 -38.76 -25.81 -21.06
N HIS A 687 -39.15 -24.54 -21.18
CA HIS A 687 -40.54 -24.15 -21.46
C HIS A 687 -40.80 -23.90 -22.95
N GLU A 688 -39.81 -23.32 -23.66
CA GLU A 688 -39.94 -22.96 -25.09
C GLU A 688 -39.23 -23.94 -26.02
N GLY A 689 -38.39 -24.85 -25.50
CA GLY A 689 -37.60 -25.78 -26.30
C GLY A 689 -36.50 -25.09 -27.14
N VAL A 690 -36.14 -23.85 -26.80
CA VAL A 690 -35.16 -23.05 -27.56
C VAL A 690 -33.81 -23.05 -26.84
N ASP A 691 -32.76 -23.41 -27.57
CA ASP A 691 -31.39 -23.27 -27.13
C ASP A 691 -30.88 -21.86 -27.48
N VAL A 692 -30.57 -21.08 -26.46
CA VAL A 692 -30.06 -19.70 -26.61
C VAL A 692 -28.52 -19.70 -26.60
N ASP A 693 -27.91 -19.38 -27.76
CA ASP A 693 -26.48 -19.11 -27.88
C ASP A 693 -26.24 -17.60 -27.93
N LEU A 694 -25.73 -17.01 -26.83
CA LEU A 694 -25.49 -15.57 -26.73
C LEU A 694 -24.45 -15.04 -27.73
N ALA A 695 -23.56 -15.92 -28.23
CA ALA A 695 -22.56 -15.53 -29.23
C ALA A 695 -23.13 -15.44 -30.64
N HIS A 696 -24.30 -16.06 -30.90
CA HIS A 696 -24.92 -16.16 -32.22
C HIS A 696 -26.39 -15.70 -32.23
N LEU A 697 -26.72 -14.71 -31.39
CA LEU A 697 -28.07 -14.10 -31.42
C LEU A 697 -28.34 -13.49 -32.81
N PRO A 698 -29.61 -13.54 -33.29
CA PRO A 698 -30.00 -12.88 -34.53
C PRO A 698 -29.66 -11.38 -34.48
N PRO A 699 -28.87 -10.85 -35.41
CA PRO A 699 -28.57 -9.43 -35.44
C PRO A 699 -29.78 -8.64 -35.97
N ASP A 700 -29.86 -7.36 -35.56
CA ASP A 700 -30.76 -6.36 -36.13
C ASP A 700 -32.26 -6.69 -36.06
N ASP A 701 -32.74 -7.33 -34.97
CA ASP A 701 -34.17 -7.54 -34.76
C ASP A 701 -34.94 -6.23 -34.61
N PRO A 702 -35.85 -5.89 -35.53
CA PRO A 702 -36.58 -4.62 -35.55
C PRO A 702 -37.50 -4.45 -34.35
N GLU A 703 -38.03 -5.53 -33.79
CA GLU A 703 -38.92 -5.49 -32.62
C GLU A 703 -38.15 -5.08 -31.35
N THR A 704 -36.99 -5.68 -31.17
CA THR A 704 -36.08 -5.29 -30.08
C THR A 704 -35.69 -3.82 -30.16
N TYR A 705 -35.34 -3.33 -31.35
CA TYR A 705 -35.02 -1.89 -31.50
C TYR A 705 -36.24 -0.98 -31.29
N ARG A 706 -37.43 -1.42 -31.65
CA ARG A 706 -38.66 -0.66 -31.37
C ARG A 706 -38.89 -0.55 -29.87
N MET A 707 -38.77 -1.65 -29.14
CA MET A 707 -38.89 -1.70 -27.68
C MET A 707 -37.87 -0.77 -27.03
N LEU A 708 -36.58 -0.83 -27.41
CA LEU A 708 -35.52 0.04 -26.90
C LEU A 708 -35.80 1.52 -27.17
N ARG A 709 -36.29 1.87 -28.40
CA ARG A 709 -36.64 3.25 -28.74
C ARG A 709 -37.84 3.77 -27.94
N ALA A 710 -38.73 2.90 -27.53
CA ALA A 710 -39.88 3.24 -26.70
C ALA A 710 -39.50 3.34 -25.19
N ALA A 711 -38.25 3.03 -24.82
CA ALA A 711 -37.79 2.89 -23.45
C ALA A 711 -38.64 1.90 -22.63
N ASP A 712 -39.16 0.87 -23.28
CA ASP A 712 -39.96 -0.20 -22.70
C ASP A 712 -39.04 -1.40 -22.36
N THR A 713 -38.16 -1.17 -21.35
CA THR A 713 -37.13 -2.12 -20.92
C THR A 713 -37.15 -2.33 -19.41
#